data_7a78faaea33c6d174abedcd1c0f8a6f7
#
_entry.id   7a78faaea33c6d174abedcd1c0f8a6f7
#
_cell.length_a   1.000
_cell.length_b   1.000
_cell.length_c   1.000
_cell.angle_alpha   90.00
_cell.angle_beta   90.00
_cell.angle_gamma   90.00
#
_symmetry.space_group_name_H-M   'P 1'
#
loop_
_entity.id
_entity.type
_entity.pdbx_description
1 polymer ?
#
loop_
_entity_poly.entity_id
_entity_poly.type
_entity_poly.pdbx_seq_one_letter_code
_entity_poly.pdbx_strand_id
1 'polypeptide(L)'
;MKKSISLILLIFGFAQFIGLAQTEKPKSKLRRADCFFGVHFDLHASEDITDAGKTLTAEMIDTFLLKVSPDFIQIDCKGHPGISSYPTKVGFHVKEFEKDPLKLFREVTEKDKVALFMHFSGVWDSKVVKEHPEWAIVKANGERSMEKTSFFSPYLDTYMIPQLKELSDYKVDGAWIDGECWAVEPDYGEASLARFTKETGIVEIPRKPTDRYYPEFMEYTRRLFREHLKKYVDVIHQYNPGFQITSNWAYSSMMPEKVNVDVDYLSGDVTPQNGVYRSAFEARCLAPQGKPWDLMAWGFSWDGGKMPMSIKSSVQLEQEAAQIMAMGGGVQFYFQQNRDLSIKPWLASILSEIGAFCRERQPFCQKAKSIPQIALLYPAVSYQRNASRPYSNPLGKLEGALNLVLDGQHTVEILMEHHLTGKMDQYPLIIIPECDYLEPSFIEDLKKYVSSGGHLLVMGTETAKLFKNELGITSLKTLNETVTFFATGNKIGAIRSSLDTVEVNPGVKILSTFYKGSDFRLKENMIASSLNNVGKGAVAGVYFNAGSGYAEYKSPVLRDYISSLINDLFPDQLVRVSGSHLVHVTVNKLNSKMFINLVNIAGEHTNQKAIGYDEIPSLKELTVFIRTTQKPAKIILQPDGRELEIDYKYGISKVLVPELRIHSILEVIL
;
A
#
# COMPACT_ATOMS: atom_id res chain seq x y z
N MET A 1 80.30 38.80 9.59
CA MET A 1 79.17 39.47 8.93
C MET A 1 78.66 38.53 7.83
N LYS A 2 77.55 37.80 8.09
CA LYS A 2 76.59 37.29 7.13
C LYS A 2 75.51 36.59 7.94
N LYS A 3 74.32 37.16 7.91
CA LYS A 3 73.15 36.68 8.60
C LYS A 3 72.50 35.52 7.79
N SER A 4 72.33 34.37 8.41
CA SER A 4 71.49 33.28 7.88
C SER A 4 70.10 33.46 8.43
N ILE A 5 69.11 33.54 7.52
CA ILE A 5 67.69 33.57 7.81
C ILE A 5 67.13 32.15 7.70
N SER A 6 66.69 31.56 8.80
CA SER A 6 65.95 30.27 8.80
C SER A 6 64.54 30.52 8.49
N LEU A 7 64.02 29.88 7.43
CA LEU A 7 62.59 29.89 7.02
C LEU A 7 61.89 28.72 7.72
N ILE A 8 60.99 29.04 8.65
CA ILE A 8 60.09 28.07 9.30
C ILE A 8 58.86 27.96 8.43
N LEU A 9 58.64 26.80 7.78
CA LEU A 9 57.39 26.46 7.11
C LEU A 9 56.35 26.03 8.17
N LEU A 10 55.37 26.86 8.39
CA LEU A 10 54.13 26.46 9.12
C LEU A 10 53.18 25.75 8.13
N ILE A 11 53.02 24.46 8.32
CA ILE A 11 51.96 23.69 7.65
C ILE A 11 50.67 23.90 8.45
N PHE A 12 49.77 24.74 7.92
CA PHE A 12 48.39 24.82 8.39
C PHE A 12 47.60 23.65 7.77
N GLY A 13 47.31 22.64 8.57
CA GLY A 13 46.34 21.61 8.23
C GLY A 13 44.90 22.21 8.29
N PHE A 14 44.26 22.36 7.13
CA PHE A 14 42.86 22.62 7.02
C PHE A 14 42.09 21.33 7.35
N ALA A 15 41.67 21.15 8.59
CA ALA A 15 40.64 20.23 8.92
C ALA A 15 39.30 20.85 8.45
N GLN A 16 38.78 20.38 7.32
CA GLN A 16 37.41 20.66 6.91
C GLN A 16 36.46 19.93 7.88
N PHE A 17 35.95 20.65 8.87
CA PHE A 17 34.73 20.28 9.57
C PHE A 17 33.59 20.42 8.57
N ILE A 18 33.13 19.29 8.01
CA ILE A 18 31.80 19.20 7.38
C ILE A 18 30.82 19.29 8.54
N GLY A 19 30.46 20.51 8.92
CA GLY A 19 29.30 20.77 9.74
C GLY A 19 28.06 20.33 8.95
N LEU A 20 27.43 19.22 9.33
CA LEU A 20 26.06 18.95 8.96
C LEU A 20 25.22 20.15 9.42
N ALA A 21 24.87 21.02 8.48
CA ALA A 21 23.95 22.10 8.71
C ALA A 21 22.62 21.43 9.12
N GLN A 22 22.33 21.40 10.41
CA GLN A 22 20.99 21.18 10.91
C GLN A 22 20.13 22.30 10.31
N THR A 23 19.37 21.96 9.27
CA THR A 23 18.37 22.85 8.72
C THR A 23 17.35 23.07 9.84
N GLU A 24 17.29 24.30 10.36
CA GLU A 24 16.25 24.68 11.33
C GLU A 24 14.89 24.34 10.73
N LYS A 25 14.18 23.40 11.36
CA LYS A 25 12.80 23.08 10.99
C LYS A 25 11.95 24.35 11.16
N PRO A 26 11.09 24.68 10.20
CA PRO A 26 10.23 25.85 10.33
C PRO A 26 9.35 25.75 11.59
N LYS A 27 9.11 26.88 12.24
CA LYS A 27 8.32 27.01 13.49
C LYS A 27 6.82 26.71 13.34
N SER A 28 6.35 26.28 12.17
CA SER A 28 4.95 25.92 11.93
C SER A 28 4.63 24.51 12.44
N LYS A 29 3.37 24.26 12.83
CA LYS A 29 2.85 22.92 13.15
C LYS A 29 3.31 21.93 12.07
N LEU A 30 3.99 20.86 12.48
CA LEU A 30 4.41 19.80 11.57
C LEU A 30 3.14 19.12 11.01
N ARG A 31 2.97 19.20 9.70
CA ARG A 31 1.86 18.52 9.03
C ARG A 31 2.29 17.12 8.62
N ARG A 32 1.39 16.14 8.75
CA ARG A 32 1.63 14.77 8.28
C ARG A 32 2.10 14.73 6.83
N ALA A 33 1.58 15.62 6.00
CA ALA A 33 1.98 15.80 4.60
C ALA A 33 3.48 16.11 4.40
N ASP A 34 4.17 16.62 5.42
CA ASP A 34 5.59 16.99 5.37
C ASP A 34 6.48 15.96 6.09
N CYS A 35 5.87 15.00 6.78
CA CYS A 35 6.56 13.91 7.45
C CYS A 35 6.94 12.82 6.44
N PHE A 36 8.08 12.16 6.68
CA PHE A 36 8.56 11.06 5.85
C PHE A 36 8.82 9.80 6.66
N PHE A 37 9.36 9.94 7.87
CA PHE A 37 9.72 8.84 8.75
C PHE A 37 9.05 8.99 10.11
N GLY A 38 8.27 8.01 10.53
CA GLY A 38 7.56 8.00 11.79
C GLY A 38 7.70 6.73 12.58
N VAL A 39 7.35 6.80 13.87
CA VAL A 39 7.27 5.65 14.76
C VAL A 39 5.88 5.56 15.37
N HIS A 40 5.32 4.37 15.34
CA HIS A 40 4.04 4.05 15.94
C HIS A 40 4.23 3.14 17.16
N PHE A 41 3.70 3.57 18.28
CA PHE A 41 3.61 2.78 19.51
C PHE A 41 2.16 2.45 19.82
N ASP A 42 1.83 1.18 19.82
CA ASP A 42 0.50 0.70 20.15
C ASP A 42 0.54 -0.22 21.36
N LEU A 43 -0.43 -0.07 22.24
CA LEU A 43 -0.55 -0.83 23.46
C LEU A 43 -1.86 -1.61 23.57
N HIS A 44 -2.95 -1.07 23.06
CA HIS A 44 -4.31 -1.53 23.34
C HIS A 44 -4.54 -1.70 24.85
N ALA A 45 -4.50 -0.57 25.56
CA ALA A 45 -4.61 -0.54 27.01
C ALA A 45 -5.85 -1.29 27.52
N SER A 46 -5.74 -1.89 28.70
CA SER A 46 -6.79 -2.65 29.38
C SER A 46 -6.98 -2.21 30.83
N GLU A 47 -8.12 -2.56 31.43
CA GLU A 47 -8.50 -2.13 32.78
C GLU A 47 -7.53 -2.61 33.88
N ASP A 48 -6.74 -3.65 33.65
CA ASP A 48 -5.80 -4.21 34.60
C ASP A 48 -4.50 -3.41 34.76
N ILE A 49 -4.29 -2.38 33.95
CA ILE A 49 -3.12 -1.49 34.11
C ILE A 49 -3.33 -0.58 35.32
N THR A 50 -2.42 -0.69 36.30
CA THR A 50 -2.47 0.04 37.58
C THR A 50 -1.27 0.95 37.81
N ASP A 51 -0.35 1.03 36.84
CA ASP A 51 0.92 1.72 36.98
C ASP A 51 1.29 2.54 35.72
N ALA A 52 0.27 3.03 35.00
CA ALA A 52 0.48 3.83 33.81
C ALA A 52 1.37 5.06 34.07
N GLY A 53 2.41 5.22 33.27
CA GLY A 53 3.40 6.30 33.39
C GLY A 53 4.48 6.08 34.46
N LYS A 54 4.51 4.94 35.17
CA LYS A 54 5.41 4.70 36.30
C LYS A 54 6.88 4.85 35.95
N THR A 55 7.35 4.14 34.94
CA THR A 55 8.76 4.21 34.51
C THR A 55 8.98 5.18 33.34
N LEU A 56 7.91 5.77 32.80
CA LEU A 56 8.01 6.75 31.72
C LEU A 56 8.60 8.07 32.25
N THR A 57 9.64 8.57 31.60
CA THR A 57 10.29 9.84 31.95
C THR A 57 10.48 10.72 30.73
N ALA A 58 10.54 12.05 30.93
CA ALA A 58 10.86 12.99 29.86
C ALA A 58 12.23 12.70 29.21
N GLU A 59 13.22 12.34 30.04
CA GLU A 59 14.57 11.97 29.56
C GLU A 59 14.55 10.73 28.65
N MET A 60 13.72 9.72 28.98
CA MET A 60 13.55 8.54 28.15
C MET A 60 13.00 8.88 26.77
N ILE A 61 11.97 9.73 26.71
CA ILE A 61 11.37 10.19 25.45
C ILE A 61 12.38 11.05 24.69
N ASP A 62 13.00 12.03 25.32
CA ASP A 62 14.00 12.94 24.73
C ASP A 62 15.18 12.16 24.13
N THR A 63 15.73 11.22 24.89
CA THR A 63 16.83 10.33 24.42
C THR A 63 16.40 9.50 23.21
N PHE A 64 15.19 8.97 23.22
CA PHE A 64 14.64 8.20 22.09
C PHE A 64 14.49 9.09 20.86
N LEU A 65 13.88 10.27 20.98
CA LEU A 65 13.69 11.21 19.87
C LEU A 65 15.01 11.70 19.28
N LEU A 66 16.00 12.01 20.12
CA LEU A 66 17.33 12.42 19.68
C LEU A 66 18.05 11.31 18.88
N LYS A 67 17.93 10.07 19.35
CA LYS A 67 18.61 8.94 18.72
C LYS A 67 17.96 8.50 17.40
N VAL A 68 16.62 8.48 17.35
CA VAL A 68 15.83 7.97 16.19
C VAL A 68 15.54 9.08 15.17
N SER A 69 15.42 10.32 15.60
CA SER A 69 15.12 11.51 14.78
C SER A 69 13.88 11.35 13.89
N PRO A 70 12.71 10.91 14.41
CA PRO A 70 11.50 10.79 13.62
C PRO A 70 10.89 12.17 13.33
N ASP A 71 10.10 12.28 12.24
CA ASP A 71 9.29 13.47 11.99
C ASP A 71 8.06 13.51 12.89
N PHE A 72 7.54 12.33 13.23
CA PHE A 72 6.42 12.18 14.14
C PHE A 72 6.53 10.88 14.94
N ILE A 73 5.88 10.90 16.10
CA ILE A 73 5.49 9.68 16.81
C ILE A 73 3.97 9.61 16.90
N GLN A 74 3.45 8.39 16.84
CA GLN A 74 2.04 8.06 17.03
C GLN A 74 1.96 7.10 18.21
N ILE A 75 1.21 7.47 19.25
CA ILE A 75 1.09 6.64 20.46
C ILE A 75 -0.36 6.23 20.67
N ASP A 76 -0.56 5.09 21.32
CA ASP A 76 -1.90 4.63 21.72
C ASP A 76 -2.50 5.59 22.74
N CYS A 77 -3.75 6.00 22.50
CA CYS A 77 -4.53 6.71 23.49
C CYS A 77 -5.83 5.99 23.83
N LYS A 78 -6.39 5.21 22.89
CA LYS A 78 -7.51 4.30 23.14
C LYS A 78 -7.50 3.19 22.08
N GLY A 79 -7.19 1.97 22.48
CA GLY A 79 -7.26 0.79 21.62
C GLY A 79 -8.65 0.14 21.58
N HIS A 80 -8.79 -1.00 20.88
CA HIS A 80 -10.05 -1.76 20.72
C HIS A 80 -10.70 -2.22 22.03
N PRO A 81 -9.96 -2.47 23.13
CA PRO A 81 -10.61 -2.71 24.42
C PRO A 81 -11.51 -1.56 24.90
N GLY A 82 -11.35 -0.35 24.37
CA GLY A 82 -12.14 0.84 24.73
C GLY A 82 -11.65 1.51 26.01
N ILE A 83 -10.39 1.24 26.40
CA ILE A 83 -9.75 1.82 27.59
C ILE A 83 -8.69 2.81 27.16
N SER A 84 -8.82 4.05 27.65
CA SER A 84 -7.85 5.11 27.37
C SER A 84 -6.59 4.96 28.22
N SER A 85 -5.45 5.21 27.59
CA SER A 85 -4.11 5.19 28.22
C SER A 85 -3.69 6.58 28.76
N TYR A 86 -4.61 7.56 28.81
CA TYR A 86 -4.47 8.89 29.40
C TYR A 86 -5.68 9.19 30.28
N PRO A 87 -5.58 10.12 31.26
CA PRO A 87 -6.65 10.43 32.20
C PRO A 87 -7.78 11.23 31.54
N THR A 88 -8.54 10.56 30.66
CA THR A 88 -9.70 11.14 29.98
C THR A 88 -10.83 11.47 30.94
N LYS A 89 -11.57 12.55 30.64
CA LYS A 89 -12.81 12.92 31.35
C LYS A 89 -14.04 12.30 30.68
N VAL A 90 -13.86 11.65 29.55
CA VAL A 90 -14.93 11.07 28.73
C VAL A 90 -14.65 9.59 28.51
N GLY A 91 -15.53 8.72 28.96
CA GLY A 91 -15.37 7.28 28.77
C GLY A 91 -14.50 6.61 29.84
N PHE A 92 -13.78 5.58 29.46
CA PHE A 92 -13.07 4.70 30.36
C PHE A 92 -11.56 4.81 30.16
N HIS A 93 -10.81 4.71 31.23
CA HIS A 93 -9.35 4.75 31.21
C HIS A 93 -8.75 3.64 32.11
N VAL A 94 -7.45 3.44 32.00
CA VAL A 94 -6.71 2.51 32.86
C VAL A 94 -6.97 2.84 34.34
N LYS A 95 -6.82 1.85 35.20
CA LYS A 95 -7.27 1.93 36.59
C LYS A 95 -6.56 3.05 37.37
N GLU A 96 -5.25 3.15 37.21
CA GLU A 96 -4.43 4.12 37.95
C GLU A 96 -3.35 4.73 37.06
N PHE A 97 -3.03 5.99 37.30
CA PHE A 97 -1.95 6.73 36.67
C PHE A 97 -0.95 7.20 37.71
N GLU A 98 0.32 6.83 37.55
CA GLU A 98 1.42 7.45 38.31
C GLU A 98 1.76 8.86 37.76
N LYS A 99 1.59 9.02 36.45
CA LYS A 99 1.73 10.29 35.70
C LYS A 99 0.75 10.28 34.54
N ASP A 100 0.48 11.46 33.98
CA ASP A 100 -0.22 11.56 32.70
C ASP A 100 0.76 11.32 31.54
N PRO A 101 0.69 10.14 30.87
CA PRO A 101 1.65 9.82 29.83
C PRO A 101 1.49 10.70 28.58
N LEU A 102 0.26 11.03 28.20
CA LEU A 102 -0.03 11.86 27.05
C LEU A 102 0.54 13.27 27.19
N LYS A 103 0.35 13.87 28.36
CA LYS A 103 0.92 15.17 28.68
C LYS A 103 2.44 15.15 28.58
N LEU A 104 3.08 14.11 29.12
CA LEU A 104 4.53 13.97 29.10
C LEU A 104 5.08 13.81 27.69
N PHE A 105 4.46 12.96 26.85
CA PHE A 105 4.82 12.85 25.45
C PHE A 105 4.66 14.18 24.71
N ARG A 106 3.55 14.93 24.95
CA ARG A 106 3.34 16.21 24.29
C ARG A 106 4.39 17.25 24.67
N GLU A 107 4.70 17.36 25.94
CA GLU A 107 5.71 18.33 26.44
C GLU A 107 7.08 18.10 25.77
N VAL A 108 7.54 16.86 25.69
CA VAL A 108 8.83 16.53 25.08
C VAL A 108 8.79 16.70 23.56
N THR A 109 7.76 16.17 22.89
CA THR A 109 7.65 16.25 21.42
C THR A 109 7.49 17.70 20.92
N GLU A 110 6.83 18.57 21.71
CA GLU A 110 6.74 20.01 21.39
C GLU A 110 8.10 20.71 21.49
N LYS A 111 8.85 20.42 22.54
CA LYS A 111 10.24 20.92 22.74
C LYS A 111 11.14 20.50 21.58
N ASP A 112 11.06 19.23 21.16
CA ASP A 112 11.94 18.66 20.15
C ASP A 112 11.42 18.86 18.71
N LYS A 113 10.27 19.53 18.55
CA LYS A 113 9.62 19.79 17.26
C LYS A 113 9.30 18.52 16.48
N VAL A 114 8.92 17.45 17.17
CA VAL A 114 8.40 16.19 16.62
C VAL A 114 6.87 16.23 16.69
N ALA A 115 6.19 15.87 15.63
CA ALA A 115 4.73 15.81 15.63
C ALA A 115 4.24 14.64 16.50
N LEU A 116 3.12 14.83 17.19
CA LEU A 116 2.49 13.81 18.04
C LEU A 116 1.10 13.48 17.52
N PHE A 117 0.90 12.27 17.07
CA PHE A 117 -0.38 11.73 16.64
C PHE A 117 -0.88 10.67 17.61
N MET A 118 -2.21 10.49 17.64
CA MET A 118 -2.86 9.55 18.53
C MET A 118 -3.44 8.36 17.75
N HIS A 119 -3.11 7.15 18.17
CA HIS A 119 -3.87 5.95 17.79
C HIS A 119 -5.15 5.92 18.62
N PHE A 120 -6.30 5.86 17.96
CA PHE A 120 -7.61 5.91 18.58
C PHE A 120 -8.56 4.92 17.93
N SER A 121 -9.13 3.99 18.68
CA SER A 121 -10.12 3.04 18.15
C SER A 121 -11.48 3.70 17.95
N GLY A 122 -12.02 3.58 16.73
CA GLY A 122 -13.29 4.13 16.30
C GLY A 122 -14.50 3.28 16.68
N VAL A 123 -15.06 2.56 15.70
CA VAL A 123 -16.28 1.76 15.91
C VAL A 123 -16.07 0.49 16.74
N TRP A 124 -14.84 0.06 16.88
CA TRP A 124 -14.49 -1.06 17.76
C TRP A 124 -14.18 -0.55 19.17
N ASP A 125 -15.11 -0.76 20.10
CA ASP A 125 -15.00 -0.36 21.50
C ASP A 125 -15.68 -1.38 22.41
N SER A 126 -14.92 -2.38 22.84
CA SER A 126 -15.43 -3.52 23.64
C SER A 126 -15.98 -3.07 24.99
N LYS A 127 -15.35 -2.06 25.61
CA LYS A 127 -15.80 -1.55 26.91
C LYS A 127 -17.14 -0.84 26.83
N VAL A 128 -17.30 0.02 25.86
CA VAL A 128 -18.57 0.77 25.68
C VAL A 128 -19.73 -0.18 25.39
N VAL A 129 -19.56 -1.17 24.51
CA VAL A 129 -20.66 -2.12 24.23
C VAL A 129 -20.95 -3.05 25.38
N LYS A 130 -19.98 -3.30 26.29
CA LYS A 130 -20.21 -4.03 27.53
C LYS A 130 -21.06 -3.24 28.53
N GLU A 131 -20.80 -1.93 28.68
CA GLU A 131 -21.52 -1.05 29.59
C GLU A 131 -22.88 -0.59 28.99
N HIS A 132 -22.96 -0.48 27.68
CA HIS A 132 -24.11 -0.07 26.90
C HIS A 132 -24.46 -1.09 25.80
N PRO A 133 -24.97 -2.27 26.17
CA PRO A 133 -25.28 -3.32 25.18
C PRO A 133 -26.28 -2.86 24.09
N GLU A 134 -27.14 -1.90 24.40
CA GLU A 134 -28.10 -1.29 23.47
C GLU A 134 -27.43 -0.47 22.34
N TRP A 135 -26.17 -0.08 22.53
CA TRP A 135 -25.37 0.66 21.53
C TRP A 135 -24.63 -0.25 20.54
N ALA A 136 -24.59 -1.55 20.83
CA ALA A 136 -23.91 -2.51 19.97
C ALA A 136 -24.72 -2.79 18.69
N ILE A 137 -24.00 -3.07 17.58
CA ILE A 137 -24.63 -3.60 16.37
C ILE A 137 -25.35 -4.91 16.69
N VAL A 138 -26.45 -5.17 15.97
CA VAL A 138 -27.13 -6.45 15.96
C VAL A 138 -26.64 -7.27 14.77
N LYS A 139 -26.14 -8.47 14.99
CA LYS A 139 -25.66 -9.38 13.95
C LYS A 139 -26.82 -10.03 13.18
N ALA A 140 -26.52 -10.64 12.03
CA ALA A 140 -27.52 -11.34 11.21
C ALA A 140 -28.31 -12.44 11.95
N ASN A 141 -27.71 -13.06 12.98
CA ASN A 141 -28.33 -14.08 13.83
C ASN A 141 -29.19 -13.48 14.97
N GLY A 142 -29.29 -12.15 15.09
CA GLY A 142 -30.02 -11.45 16.14
C GLY A 142 -29.22 -11.18 17.42
N GLU A 143 -27.99 -11.68 17.54
CA GLU A 143 -27.13 -11.41 18.69
C GLU A 143 -26.50 -10.02 18.62
N ARG A 144 -26.28 -9.38 19.76
CA ARG A 144 -25.53 -8.13 19.83
C ARG A 144 -24.02 -8.39 19.77
N SER A 145 -23.30 -7.48 19.12
CA SER A 145 -21.85 -7.52 19.12
C SER A 145 -21.31 -7.28 20.53
N MET A 146 -20.21 -7.95 20.87
CA MET A 146 -19.46 -7.73 22.11
C MET A 146 -18.31 -6.70 21.93
N GLU A 147 -18.20 -6.11 20.72
CA GLU A 147 -17.01 -5.34 20.34
C GLU A 147 -17.35 -4.06 19.59
N LYS A 148 -18.45 -4.02 18.83
CA LYS A 148 -18.67 -2.98 17.82
C LYS A 148 -19.93 -2.19 18.06
N THR A 149 -19.81 -0.87 17.97
CA THR A 149 -20.88 0.09 18.16
C THR A 149 -21.69 0.29 16.88
N SER A 150 -22.98 0.53 17.02
CA SER A 150 -23.89 0.88 15.93
C SER A 150 -23.76 2.35 15.54
N PHE A 151 -23.80 2.65 14.24
CA PHE A 151 -23.89 4.02 13.72
C PHE A 151 -25.17 4.75 14.16
N PHE A 152 -26.16 4.01 14.66
CA PHE A 152 -27.44 4.53 15.19
C PHE A 152 -27.41 4.78 16.69
N SER A 153 -26.31 4.44 17.36
CA SER A 153 -26.14 4.68 18.80
C SER A 153 -25.64 6.10 19.07
N PRO A 154 -25.78 6.58 20.32
CA PRO A 154 -25.19 7.87 20.73
C PRO A 154 -23.65 7.89 20.79
N TYR A 155 -22.97 6.75 20.60
CA TYR A 155 -21.51 6.58 20.80
C TYR A 155 -20.68 7.69 20.16
N LEU A 156 -20.94 7.99 18.88
CA LEU A 156 -20.17 9.00 18.15
C LEU A 156 -20.26 10.38 18.82
N ASP A 157 -21.46 10.79 19.21
CA ASP A 157 -21.72 12.13 19.75
C ASP A 157 -21.35 12.25 21.24
N THR A 158 -21.45 11.16 22.01
CA THR A 158 -21.30 11.19 23.47
C THR A 158 -19.92 10.74 23.94
N TYR A 159 -19.18 9.95 23.11
CA TYR A 159 -17.86 9.44 23.46
C TYR A 159 -16.78 9.84 22.45
N MET A 160 -16.89 9.42 21.20
CA MET A 160 -15.80 9.55 20.23
C MET A 160 -15.45 11.01 19.93
N ILE A 161 -16.44 11.84 19.54
CA ILE A 161 -16.21 13.26 19.25
C ILE A 161 -15.73 14.04 20.49
N PRO A 162 -16.33 13.89 21.69
CA PRO A 162 -15.81 14.53 22.89
C PRO A 162 -14.38 14.14 23.24
N GLN A 163 -13.99 12.87 23.11
CA GLN A 163 -12.60 12.43 23.33
C GLN A 163 -11.64 13.01 22.28
N LEU A 164 -12.02 13.08 21.00
CA LEU A 164 -11.20 13.72 19.96
C LEU A 164 -11.00 15.23 20.23
N LYS A 165 -12.01 15.91 20.75
CA LYS A 165 -11.89 17.31 21.19
C LYS A 165 -10.94 17.44 22.39
N GLU A 166 -11.02 16.53 23.35
CA GLU A 166 -10.11 16.46 24.49
C GLU A 166 -8.65 16.26 24.03
N LEU A 167 -8.40 15.36 23.06
CA LEU A 167 -7.08 15.20 22.46
C LEU A 167 -6.59 16.48 21.75
N SER A 168 -7.48 17.19 21.08
CA SER A 168 -7.18 18.51 20.51
C SER A 168 -6.79 19.53 21.59
N ASP A 169 -7.43 19.50 22.75
CA ASP A 169 -7.13 20.37 23.88
C ASP A 169 -5.77 20.03 24.53
N TYR A 170 -5.31 18.78 24.47
CA TYR A 170 -3.94 18.38 24.78
C TYR A 170 -2.90 18.92 23.79
N LYS A 171 -3.34 19.59 22.70
CA LYS A 171 -2.50 20.18 21.64
C LYS A 171 -1.69 19.14 20.87
N VAL A 172 -2.16 17.90 20.79
CA VAL A 172 -1.58 16.92 19.86
C VAL A 172 -1.87 17.33 18.42
N ASP A 173 -1.06 16.87 17.47
CA ASP A 173 -1.12 17.32 16.08
C ASP A 173 -2.25 16.64 15.28
N GLY A 174 -2.75 15.50 15.76
CA GLY A 174 -3.86 14.83 15.12
C GLY A 174 -4.14 13.42 15.67
N ALA A 175 -5.07 12.72 15.00
CA ALA A 175 -5.45 11.35 15.33
C ALA A 175 -5.53 10.46 14.09
N TRP A 176 -5.16 9.21 14.28
CA TRP A 176 -5.27 8.10 13.35
C TRP A 176 -6.29 7.12 13.92
N ILE A 177 -7.45 7.05 13.27
CA ILE A 177 -8.60 6.31 13.79
C ILE A 177 -8.53 4.88 13.28
N ASP A 178 -8.35 3.92 14.20
CA ASP A 178 -8.33 2.50 13.91
C ASP A 178 -9.67 1.82 14.20
N GLY A 179 -9.79 0.53 13.87
CA GLY A 179 -11.03 -0.22 14.05
C GLY A 179 -12.19 0.40 13.28
N GLU A 180 -11.93 0.90 12.09
CA GLU A 180 -12.85 1.63 11.23
C GLU A 180 -13.28 0.79 10.01
N CYS A 181 -12.97 1.19 8.77
CA CYS A 181 -13.55 0.56 7.57
C CYS A 181 -13.41 -0.97 7.54
N TRP A 182 -12.27 -1.50 7.90
CA TRP A 182 -12.01 -2.95 7.95
C TRP A 182 -12.81 -3.68 9.06
N ALA A 183 -13.25 -2.94 10.08
CA ALA A 183 -14.02 -3.45 11.22
C ALA A 183 -15.53 -3.28 11.05
N VAL A 184 -15.99 -2.55 10.02
CA VAL A 184 -17.40 -2.30 9.76
C VAL A 184 -18.13 -3.60 9.43
N GLU A 185 -19.25 -3.81 10.12
CA GLU A 185 -20.16 -4.92 9.89
C GLU A 185 -21.59 -4.39 9.65
N PRO A 186 -22.43 -5.13 8.92
CA PRO A 186 -23.84 -4.78 8.76
C PRO A 186 -24.56 -4.80 10.10
N ASP A 187 -25.38 -3.77 10.35
CA ASP A 187 -26.21 -3.68 11.55
C ASP A 187 -27.66 -4.06 11.23
N TYR A 188 -28.13 -5.12 11.87
CA TYR A 188 -29.51 -5.64 11.78
C TYR A 188 -30.42 -5.12 12.89
N GLY A 189 -30.03 -4.05 13.59
CA GLY A 189 -30.86 -3.35 14.57
C GLY A 189 -32.08 -2.66 13.93
N GLU A 190 -33.13 -2.49 14.68
CA GLU A 190 -34.41 -1.97 14.20
C GLU A 190 -34.26 -0.63 13.45
N ALA A 191 -33.50 0.32 14.01
CA ALA A 191 -33.27 1.64 13.40
C ALA A 191 -32.56 1.55 12.05
N SER A 192 -31.55 0.65 11.95
CA SER A 192 -30.82 0.41 10.72
C SER A 192 -31.71 -0.19 9.64
N LEU A 193 -32.47 -1.24 9.99
CA LEU A 193 -33.36 -1.90 9.05
C LEU A 193 -34.50 -0.98 8.58
N ALA A 194 -35.10 -0.20 9.48
CA ALA A 194 -36.12 0.78 9.14
C ALA A 194 -35.59 1.83 8.15
N ARG A 195 -34.37 2.33 8.37
CA ARG A 195 -33.73 3.28 7.44
C ARG A 195 -33.42 2.62 6.09
N PHE A 196 -32.88 1.40 6.08
CA PHE A 196 -32.63 0.65 4.85
C PHE A 196 -33.89 0.49 4.01
N THR A 197 -34.98 -0.03 4.62
CA THR A 197 -36.27 -0.20 3.93
C THR A 197 -36.82 1.12 3.42
N LYS A 198 -36.75 2.19 4.22
CA LYS A 198 -37.24 3.53 3.83
C LYS A 198 -36.49 4.07 2.60
N GLU A 199 -35.15 3.89 2.55
CA GLU A 199 -34.33 4.49 1.51
C GLU A 199 -34.28 3.65 0.21
N THR A 200 -34.42 2.33 0.31
CA THR A 200 -34.30 1.41 -0.83
C THR A 200 -35.63 0.85 -1.32
N GLY A 201 -36.69 0.89 -0.50
CA GLY A 201 -37.95 0.19 -0.74
C GLY A 201 -37.87 -1.33 -0.55
N ILE A 202 -36.70 -1.86 -0.16
CA ILE A 202 -36.49 -3.30 0.04
C ILE A 202 -37.00 -3.70 1.43
N VAL A 203 -37.98 -4.60 1.46
CA VAL A 203 -38.55 -5.14 2.70
C VAL A 203 -37.95 -6.50 3.09
N GLU A 204 -37.45 -7.24 2.11
CA GLU A 204 -36.76 -8.52 2.33
C GLU A 204 -35.30 -8.26 2.76
N ILE A 205 -35.05 -8.41 4.06
CA ILE A 205 -33.73 -8.12 4.62
C ILE A 205 -32.76 -9.29 4.35
N PRO A 206 -31.67 -9.07 3.58
CA PRO A 206 -30.70 -10.12 3.29
C PRO A 206 -29.81 -10.38 4.49
N ARG A 207 -29.42 -11.65 4.73
CA ARG A 207 -28.62 -12.06 5.90
C ARG A 207 -27.32 -12.79 5.53
N LYS A 208 -27.20 -13.24 4.30
CA LYS A 208 -26.02 -13.99 3.79
C LYS A 208 -25.70 -13.57 2.36
N PRO A 209 -24.45 -13.73 1.90
CA PRO A 209 -24.00 -13.30 0.56
C PRO A 209 -24.80 -13.85 -0.62
N THR A 210 -25.50 -14.96 -0.45
CA THR A 210 -26.35 -15.58 -1.49
C THR A 210 -27.75 -14.98 -1.58
N ASP A 211 -28.15 -14.11 -0.66
CA ASP A 211 -29.47 -13.51 -0.66
C ASP A 211 -29.55 -12.39 -1.71
N ARG A 212 -30.74 -12.25 -2.33
CA ARG A 212 -30.95 -11.39 -3.51
C ARG A 212 -30.49 -9.95 -3.36
N TYR A 213 -30.68 -9.33 -2.21
CA TYR A 213 -30.40 -7.91 -1.97
C TYR A 213 -29.17 -7.70 -1.07
N TYR A 214 -28.29 -8.71 -0.97
CA TYR A 214 -27.11 -8.60 -0.13
C TYR A 214 -26.12 -7.52 -0.59
N PRO A 215 -25.83 -7.35 -1.90
CA PRO A 215 -24.98 -6.26 -2.37
C PRO A 215 -25.53 -4.87 -2.02
N GLU A 216 -26.84 -4.67 -2.11
CA GLU A 216 -27.50 -3.41 -1.76
C GLU A 216 -27.39 -3.11 -0.27
N PHE A 217 -27.49 -4.13 0.58
CA PHE A 217 -27.33 -3.97 2.03
C PHE A 217 -25.88 -3.69 2.41
N MET A 218 -24.92 -4.30 1.70
CA MET A 218 -23.50 -3.98 1.87
C MET A 218 -23.20 -2.54 1.44
N GLU A 219 -23.76 -2.06 0.31
CA GLU A 219 -23.60 -0.67 -0.12
C GLU A 219 -24.27 0.32 0.83
N TYR A 220 -25.43 -0.01 1.35
CA TYR A 220 -26.06 0.77 2.42
C TYR A 220 -25.13 0.90 3.64
N THR A 221 -24.52 -0.20 4.07
CA THR A 221 -23.59 -0.20 5.22
C THR A 221 -22.33 0.63 4.93
N ARG A 222 -21.76 0.54 3.71
CA ARG A 222 -20.63 1.40 3.28
C ARG A 222 -20.99 2.88 3.32
N ARG A 223 -22.20 3.23 2.87
CA ARG A 223 -22.68 4.60 2.92
C ARG A 223 -22.83 5.11 4.36
N LEU A 224 -23.36 4.30 5.27
CA LEU A 224 -23.44 4.66 6.70
C LEU A 224 -22.04 4.93 7.28
N PHE A 225 -21.06 4.14 6.93
CA PHE A 225 -19.68 4.37 7.34
C PHE A 225 -19.14 5.69 6.78
N ARG A 226 -19.34 5.99 5.50
CA ARG A 226 -18.93 7.28 4.90
C ARG A 226 -19.58 8.48 5.59
N GLU A 227 -20.86 8.37 5.95
CA GLU A 227 -21.58 9.40 6.74
C GLU A 227 -20.97 9.58 8.14
N HIS A 228 -20.65 8.47 8.80
CA HIS A 228 -19.99 8.45 10.11
C HIS A 228 -18.60 9.12 10.05
N LEU A 229 -17.75 8.70 9.11
CA LEU A 229 -16.44 9.26 8.87
C LEU A 229 -16.52 10.76 8.61
N LYS A 230 -17.41 11.17 7.70
CA LYS A 230 -17.60 12.59 7.39
C LYS A 230 -18.03 13.40 8.61
N LYS A 231 -18.94 12.87 9.42
CA LYS A 231 -19.48 13.58 10.57
C LYS A 231 -18.40 13.93 11.59
N TYR A 232 -17.57 12.96 12.01
CA TYR A 232 -16.57 13.27 13.00
C TYR A 232 -15.42 14.12 12.44
N VAL A 233 -15.03 13.92 11.19
CA VAL A 233 -14.02 14.75 10.53
C VAL A 233 -14.49 16.21 10.47
N ASP A 234 -15.70 16.46 9.96
CA ASP A 234 -16.25 17.81 9.86
C ASP A 234 -16.34 18.51 11.24
N VAL A 235 -16.85 17.80 12.26
CA VAL A 235 -17.01 18.37 13.60
C VAL A 235 -15.66 18.69 14.25
N ILE A 236 -14.67 17.86 14.05
CA ILE A 236 -13.33 18.09 14.61
C ILE A 236 -12.63 19.22 13.88
N HIS A 237 -12.72 19.30 12.54
CA HIS A 237 -12.18 20.44 11.78
C HIS A 237 -12.87 21.76 12.12
N GLN A 238 -14.18 21.76 12.42
CA GLN A 238 -14.88 22.94 12.92
C GLN A 238 -14.38 23.35 14.32
N TYR A 239 -14.08 22.38 15.19
CA TYR A 239 -13.56 22.64 16.52
C TYR A 239 -12.11 23.17 16.49
N ASN A 240 -11.24 22.49 15.73
CA ASN A 240 -9.84 22.87 15.52
C ASN A 240 -9.39 22.54 14.08
N PRO A 241 -9.39 23.51 13.17
CA PRO A 241 -8.95 23.31 11.77
C PRO A 241 -7.50 22.84 11.63
N GLY A 242 -6.70 22.94 12.69
CA GLY A 242 -5.32 22.48 12.68
C GLY A 242 -5.12 21.07 13.22
N PHE A 243 -6.17 20.40 13.68
CA PHE A 243 -6.11 19.00 14.13
C PHE A 243 -6.24 18.08 12.93
N GLN A 244 -5.20 17.29 12.66
CA GLN A 244 -5.13 16.43 11.48
C GLN A 244 -5.74 15.05 11.78
N ILE A 245 -6.62 14.57 10.90
CA ILE A 245 -7.36 13.34 11.15
C ILE A 245 -7.39 12.44 9.91
N THR A 246 -7.25 11.15 10.14
CA THR A 246 -7.44 10.09 9.14
C THR A 246 -8.13 8.89 9.76
N SER A 247 -8.67 8.02 8.92
CA SER A 247 -9.18 6.71 9.29
C SER A 247 -8.28 5.63 8.70
N ASN A 248 -7.86 4.66 9.52
CA ASN A 248 -7.00 3.56 9.09
C ASN A 248 -7.65 2.76 7.94
N TRP A 249 -6.89 2.50 6.91
CA TRP A 249 -7.31 1.78 5.70
C TRP A 249 -8.38 2.49 4.83
N ALA A 250 -8.86 3.68 5.22
CA ALA A 250 -9.77 4.42 4.36
C ALA A 250 -9.07 4.77 3.03
N TYR A 251 -9.78 4.55 1.94
CA TYR A 251 -9.31 4.81 0.56
C TYR A 251 -8.09 3.99 0.12
N SER A 252 -7.83 2.89 0.78
CA SER A 252 -6.77 1.91 0.47
C SER A 252 -7.31 0.74 -0.35
N SER A 253 -6.58 -0.38 -0.34
CA SER A 253 -7.03 -1.65 -0.90
C SER A 253 -8.31 -2.18 -0.25
N MET A 254 -8.54 -1.87 1.02
CA MET A 254 -9.73 -2.30 1.76
C MET A 254 -10.96 -1.46 1.39
N MET A 255 -10.80 -0.15 1.26
CA MET A 255 -11.84 0.79 0.85
C MET A 255 -11.47 1.43 -0.51
N PRO A 256 -11.63 0.68 -1.62
CA PRO A 256 -11.20 1.13 -2.95
C PRO A 256 -12.18 2.15 -3.54
N GLU A 257 -12.33 3.28 -2.88
CA GLU A 257 -13.27 4.34 -3.22
C GLU A 257 -12.55 5.66 -3.50
N LYS A 258 -13.23 6.55 -4.22
CA LYS A 258 -12.75 7.92 -4.40
C LYS A 258 -12.78 8.66 -3.06
N VAL A 259 -11.71 9.41 -2.74
CA VAL A 259 -11.66 10.26 -1.55
C VAL A 259 -12.77 11.31 -1.61
N ASN A 260 -13.73 11.22 -0.71
CA ASN A 260 -14.93 12.06 -0.64
C ASN A 260 -15.17 12.70 0.74
N VAL A 261 -14.32 12.41 1.71
CA VAL A 261 -14.27 13.05 3.03
C VAL A 261 -12.95 13.81 3.14
N ASP A 262 -12.96 14.95 3.79
CA ASP A 262 -11.76 15.81 3.92
C ASP A 262 -10.81 15.35 5.04
N VAL A 263 -10.38 14.07 4.95
CA VAL A 263 -9.27 13.58 5.78
C VAL A 263 -7.96 14.27 5.37
N ASP A 264 -7.06 14.52 6.31
CA ASP A 264 -5.83 15.26 6.06
C ASP A 264 -4.76 14.46 5.33
N TYR A 265 -4.72 13.16 5.57
CA TYR A 265 -3.80 12.23 4.95
C TYR A 265 -4.43 10.84 4.87
N LEU A 266 -3.81 9.95 4.11
CA LEU A 266 -4.20 8.54 4.04
C LEU A 266 -3.13 7.70 4.73
N SER A 267 -3.54 6.63 5.37
CA SER A 267 -2.63 5.73 6.05
C SER A 267 -3.24 4.32 6.13
N GLY A 268 -2.39 3.32 6.19
CA GLY A 268 -2.79 1.93 6.33
C GLY A 268 -1.65 1.10 6.86
N ASP A 269 -1.94 -0.19 7.11
CA ASP A 269 -0.96 -1.14 7.59
C ASP A 269 -0.31 -1.92 6.45
N VAL A 270 0.89 -2.41 6.69
CA VAL A 270 1.48 -3.50 5.94
C VAL A 270 1.42 -4.73 6.82
N THR A 271 0.69 -5.75 6.38
CA THR A 271 0.58 -7.00 7.13
C THR A 271 1.96 -7.59 7.44
N PRO A 272 2.16 -8.19 8.63
CA PRO A 272 3.50 -8.57 9.09
C PRO A 272 4.19 -9.64 8.24
N GLN A 273 3.41 -10.51 7.57
CA GLN A 273 3.95 -11.55 6.68
C GLN A 273 3.99 -11.06 5.24
N ASN A 274 5.01 -11.49 4.48
CA ASN A 274 5.22 -11.11 3.07
C ASN A 274 5.25 -9.57 2.88
N GLY A 275 5.82 -8.86 3.86
CA GLY A 275 5.76 -7.40 3.95
C GLY A 275 6.25 -6.66 2.70
N VAL A 276 7.22 -7.21 1.97
CA VAL A 276 7.78 -6.61 0.75
C VAL A 276 6.72 -6.49 -0.36
N TYR A 277 6.00 -7.58 -0.65
CA TYR A 277 4.93 -7.55 -1.66
C TYR A 277 3.69 -6.81 -1.18
N ARG A 278 3.36 -6.90 0.12
CA ARG A 278 2.27 -6.14 0.72
C ARG A 278 2.55 -4.64 0.69
N SER A 279 3.76 -4.22 1.01
CA SER A 279 4.18 -2.81 0.87
C SER A 279 4.06 -2.32 -0.57
N ALA A 280 4.50 -3.15 -1.53
CA ALA A 280 4.40 -2.82 -2.96
C ALA A 280 2.94 -2.66 -3.43
N PHE A 281 2.03 -3.49 -2.91
CA PHE A 281 0.61 -3.48 -3.24
C PHE A 281 -0.10 -2.27 -2.62
N GLU A 282 0.01 -2.09 -1.29
CA GLU A 282 -0.70 -1.02 -0.57
C GLU A 282 -0.21 0.37 -0.99
N ALA A 283 1.10 0.53 -1.19
CA ALA A 283 1.66 1.79 -1.70
C ALA A 283 1.05 2.19 -3.06
N ARG A 284 0.81 1.20 -3.95
CA ARG A 284 0.18 1.45 -5.26
C ARG A 284 -1.32 1.73 -5.17
N CYS A 285 -1.98 1.28 -4.11
CA CYS A 285 -3.39 1.62 -3.85
C CYS A 285 -3.55 3.04 -3.31
N LEU A 286 -2.63 3.52 -2.45
CA LEU A 286 -2.69 4.85 -1.84
C LEU A 286 -2.12 5.97 -2.73
N ALA A 287 -1.03 5.71 -3.46
CA ALA A 287 -0.33 6.73 -4.25
C ALA A 287 -1.22 7.51 -5.24
N PRO A 288 -2.19 6.90 -5.97
CA PRO A 288 -3.02 7.60 -6.94
C PRO A 288 -4.18 8.38 -6.33
N GLN A 289 -4.44 8.28 -5.03
CA GLN A 289 -5.61 8.88 -4.36
C GLN A 289 -5.55 10.41 -4.22
N GLY A 290 -4.39 11.03 -4.48
CA GLY A 290 -4.26 12.49 -4.54
C GLY A 290 -4.14 13.21 -3.20
N LYS A 291 -4.08 12.49 -2.08
CA LYS A 291 -3.81 13.02 -0.73
C LYS A 291 -2.37 12.66 -0.31
N PRO A 292 -1.76 13.37 0.64
CA PRO A 292 -0.56 12.89 1.32
C PRO A 292 -0.83 11.51 1.95
N TRP A 293 0.18 10.63 1.95
CA TRP A 293 -0.02 9.28 2.46
C TRP A 293 1.25 8.68 3.05
N ASP A 294 1.05 7.76 3.97
CA ASP A 294 2.09 6.91 4.54
C ASP A 294 1.57 5.48 4.77
N LEU A 295 2.50 4.56 4.97
CA LEU A 295 2.18 3.19 5.36
C LEU A 295 2.96 2.76 6.59
N MET A 296 2.32 1.95 7.41
CA MET A 296 2.83 1.42 8.65
C MET A 296 3.33 -0.01 8.48
N ALA A 297 4.65 -0.21 8.54
CA ALA A 297 5.25 -1.54 8.60
C ALA A 297 5.31 -2.02 10.05
N TRP A 298 4.86 -3.26 10.29
CA TRP A 298 4.93 -3.87 11.61
C TRP A 298 6.35 -4.32 11.91
N GLY A 299 6.90 -3.86 13.03
CA GLY A 299 8.24 -4.18 13.50
C GLY A 299 8.39 -5.60 14.07
N PHE A 300 7.36 -6.43 13.91
CA PHE A 300 7.35 -7.82 14.39
C PHE A 300 6.51 -8.71 13.46
N SER A 301 6.84 -9.99 13.41
CA SER A 301 6.04 -11.01 12.73
C SER A 301 4.92 -11.50 13.65
N TRP A 302 3.72 -11.63 13.09
CA TRP A 302 2.55 -12.16 13.78
C TRP A 302 1.53 -12.72 12.78
N ASP A 303 0.95 -13.86 13.06
CA ASP A 303 -0.01 -14.54 12.17
C ASP A 303 -1.32 -14.95 12.85
N GLY A 304 -1.76 -14.15 13.84
CA GLY A 304 -2.95 -14.47 14.62
C GLY A 304 -2.72 -15.53 15.71
N GLY A 305 -1.46 -15.72 16.12
CA GLY A 305 -1.07 -16.67 17.19
C GLY A 305 -0.74 -18.08 16.71
N LYS A 306 -0.71 -18.33 15.41
CA LYS A 306 -0.29 -19.63 14.84
C LYS A 306 1.22 -19.82 14.88
N MET A 307 1.98 -18.71 14.81
CA MET A 307 3.44 -18.70 14.96
C MET A 307 3.85 -17.82 16.14
N PRO A 308 5.03 -18.08 16.75
CA PRO A 308 5.59 -17.18 17.76
C PRO A 308 5.78 -15.77 17.18
N MET A 309 5.47 -14.74 17.98
CA MET A 309 5.83 -13.37 17.63
C MET A 309 7.34 -13.18 17.70
N SER A 310 7.94 -12.57 16.68
CA SER A 310 9.35 -12.20 16.66
C SER A 310 9.54 -10.79 16.14
N ILE A 311 10.50 -10.07 16.70
CA ILE A 311 10.89 -8.75 16.21
C ILE A 311 11.61 -8.91 14.87
N LYS A 312 11.26 -8.07 13.89
CA LYS A 312 11.95 -7.98 12.60
C LYS A 312 13.27 -7.25 12.73
N SER A 313 14.25 -7.60 11.90
CA SER A 313 15.51 -6.88 11.79
C SER A 313 15.33 -5.51 11.10
N SER A 314 16.30 -4.61 11.25
CA SER A 314 16.37 -3.37 10.48
C SER A 314 16.39 -3.64 8.98
N VAL A 315 17.18 -4.61 8.53
CA VAL A 315 17.31 -5.03 7.12
C VAL A 315 15.98 -5.47 6.52
N GLN A 316 15.19 -6.24 7.26
CA GLN A 316 13.84 -6.65 6.83
C GLN A 316 12.90 -5.46 6.68
N LEU A 317 12.91 -4.54 7.64
CA LEU A 317 12.07 -3.34 7.62
C LEU A 317 12.51 -2.32 6.57
N GLU A 318 13.80 -2.21 6.29
CA GLU A 318 14.35 -1.40 5.20
C GLU A 318 13.87 -1.89 3.83
N GLN A 319 13.77 -3.21 3.63
CA GLN A 319 13.25 -3.79 2.38
C GLN A 319 11.75 -3.50 2.19
N GLU A 320 10.96 -3.58 3.26
CA GLU A 320 9.54 -3.19 3.25
C GLU A 320 9.37 -1.68 2.96
N ALA A 321 10.17 -0.84 3.64
CA ALA A 321 10.17 0.61 3.45
C ALA A 321 10.57 1.02 2.03
N ALA A 322 11.51 0.32 1.41
CA ALA A 322 11.97 0.60 0.05
C ALA A 322 10.82 0.56 -0.98
N GLN A 323 9.88 -0.37 -0.84
CA GLN A 323 8.70 -0.46 -1.70
C GLN A 323 7.75 0.75 -1.52
N ILE A 324 7.59 1.23 -0.29
CA ILE A 324 6.75 2.39 0.03
C ILE A 324 7.39 3.67 -0.52
N MET A 325 8.68 3.87 -0.22
CA MET A 325 9.44 5.04 -0.67
C MET A 325 9.54 5.11 -2.20
N ALA A 326 9.68 3.96 -2.88
CA ALA A 326 9.69 3.89 -4.34
C ALA A 326 8.39 4.42 -4.98
N MET A 327 7.28 4.52 -4.23
CA MET A 327 6.01 5.09 -4.67
C MET A 327 5.79 6.53 -4.17
N GLY A 328 6.75 7.12 -3.46
CA GLY A 328 6.71 8.52 -3.01
C GLY A 328 6.06 8.76 -1.65
N GLY A 329 5.64 7.72 -0.94
CA GLY A 329 5.00 7.80 0.37
C GLY A 329 5.93 7.98 1.55
N GLY A 330 5.36 8.36 2.69
CA GLY A 330 6.00 8.28 4.00
C GLY A 330 5.94 6.87 4.58
N VAL A 331 6.79 6.59 5.54
CA VAL A 331 6.82 5.31 6.25
C VAL A 331 6.73 5.51 7.74
N GLN A 332 6.04 4.61 8.42
CA GLN A 332 6.06 4.51 9.88
C GLN A 332 6.26 3.06 10.30
N PHE A 333 6.82 2.86 11.49
CA PHE A 333 7.15 1.54 12.01
C PHE A 333 6.45 1.30 13.33
N TYR A 334 5.67 0.21 13.38
CA TYR A 334 4.89 -0.16 14.54
C TYR A 334 5.67 -1.07 15.48
N PHE A 335 5.78 -0.65 16.73
CA PHE A 335 6.30 -1.45 17.84
C PHE A 335 5.42 -1.32 19.07
N GLN A 336 5.40 -2.38 19.90
CA GLN A 336 4.65 -2.36 21.15
C GLN A 336 5.45 -1.68 22.26
N GLN A 337 4.80 -0.79 23.02
CA GLN A 337 5.33 -0.21 24.25
C GLN A 337 5.39 -1.25 25.39
N ASN A 338 5.98 -0.88 26.54
CA ASN A 338 5.75 -1.54 27.81
C ASN A 338 4.32 -1.25 28.30
N ARG A 339 3.80 -2.11 29.20
CA ARG A 339 2.42 -1.94 29.69
C ARG A 339 2.20 -0.66 30.49
N ASP A 340 3.23 -0.09 31.10
CA ASP A 340 3.19 1.20 31.77
C ASP A 340 3.38 2.39 30.81
N LEU A 341 3.26 2.18 29.48
CA LEU A 341 3.44 3.13 28.39
C LEU A 341 4.87 3.66 28.21
N SER A 342 5.86 3.12 28.94
CA SER A 342 7.26 3.46 28.71
C SER A 342 7.79 2.87 27.40
N ILE A 343 8.82 3.47 26.84
CA ILE A 343 9.47 3.03 25.61
C ILE A 343 10.51 1.94 25.97
N LYS A 344 10.57 0.87 25.19
CA LYS A 344 11.62 -0.15 25.29
C LYS A 344 12.93 0.42 24.73
N PRO A 345 14.00 0.64 25.54
CA PRO A 345 15.18 1.39 25.09
C PRO A 345 15.92 0.77 23.90
N TRP A 346 15.88 -0.57 23.77
CA TRP A 346 16.56 -1.30 22.72
C TRP A 346 15.95 -1.04 21.31
N LEU A 347 14.68 -0.60 21.22
CA LEU A 347 14.03 -0.24 19.95
C LEU A 347 14.76 0.92 19.26
N ALA A 348 15.35 1.82 20.03
CA ALA A 348 16.03 2.98 19.48
C ALA A 348 17.20 2.62 18.55
N SER A 349 17.86 1.46 18.75
CA SER A 349 18.93 1.02 17.84
C SER A 349 18.39 0.63 16.47
N ILE A 350 17.39 -0.27 16.44
CA ILE A 350 16.76 -0.73 15.20
C ILE A 350 16.16 0.45 14.43
N LEU A 351 15.39 1.30 15.13
CA LEU A 351 14.73 2.46 14.51
C LEU A 351 15.71 3.53 14.02
N SER A 352 16.86 3.68 14.67
CA SER A 352 17.91 4.59 14.20
C SER A 352 18.54 4.11 12.89
N GLU A 353 18.80 2.81 12.73
CA GLU A 353 19.32 2.22 11.50
C GLU A 353 18.33 2.42 10.34
N ILE A 354 17.06 2.07 10.57
CA ILE A 354 15.99 2.25 9.58
C ILE A 354 15.80 3.75 9.24
N GLY A 355 15.85 4.62 10.26
CA GLY A 355 15.76 6.06 10.09
C GLY A 355 16.88 6.60 9.18
N ALA A 356 18.12 6.19 9.40
CA ALA A 356 19.24 6.56 8.54
C ALA A 356 19.03 6.10 7.07
N PHE A 357 18.63 4.86 6.87
CA PHE A 357 18.29 4.31 5.55
C PHE A 357 17.21 5.12 4.83
N CYS A 358 16.13 5.50 5.54
CA CYS A 358 15.05 6.31 5.00
C CYS A 358 15.52 7.73 4.66
N ARG A 359 16.28 8.38 5.55
CA ARG A 359 16.76 9.77 5.36
C ARG A 359 17.70 9.93 4.18
N GLU A 360 18.58 8.97 3.94
CA GLU A 360 19.45 8.97 2.75
C GLU A 360 18.66 8.97 1.43
N ARG A 361 17.47 8.39 1.42
CA ARG A 361 16.59 8.23 0.24
C ARG A 361 15.50 9.28 0.13
N GLN A 362 15.20 9.97 1.22
CA GLN A 362 14.15 10.99 1.29
C GLN A 362 14.24 12.06 0.17
N PRO A 363 15.42 12.64 -0.17
CA PRO A 363 15.52 13.67 -1.20
C PRO A 363 15.12 13.21 -2.60
N PHE A 364 15.12 11.89 -2.85
CA PHE A 364 14.88 11.29 -4.16
C PHE A 364 13.51 10.60 -4.25
N CYS A 365 12.87 10.36 -3.10
CA CYS A 365 11.63 9.58 -3.02
C CYS A 365 10.43 10.40 -2.53
N GLN A 366 10.60 11.23 -1.48
CA GLN A 366 9.46 11.88 -0.83
C GLN A 366 8.65 12.73 -1.80
N LYS A 367 7.32 12.48 -1.86
CA LYS A 367 6.37 13.18 -2.77
C LYS A 367 6.65 12.97 -4.26
N ALA A 368 7.52 12.02 -4.63
CA ALA A 368 7.70 11.63 -6.02
C ALA A 368 6.40 11.04 -6.59
N LYS A 369 6.14 11.27 -7.88
CA LYS A 369 4.95 10.78 -8.57
C LYS A 369 5.36 9.83 -9.68
N SER A 370 4.66 8.71 -9.82
CA SER A 370 4.89 7.75 -10.90
C SER A 370 4.77 8.43 -12.27
N ILE A 371 5.63 8.02 -13.20
CA ILE A 371 5.46 8.34 -14.62
C ILE A 371 4.59 7.22 -15.22
N PRO A 372 3.42 7.54 -15.77
CA PRO A 372 2.50 6.54 -16.31
C PRO A 372 3.15 5.63 -17.35
N GLN A 373 3.06 4.32 -17.14
CA GLN A 373 3.53 3.28 -18.06
C GLN A 373 2.45 2.22 -18.26
N ILE A 374 2.19 1.41 -17.25
CA ILE A 374 1.18 0.37 -17.22
C ILE A 374 0.20 0.66 -16.10
N ALA A 375 -1.09 0.65 -16.41
CA ALA A 375 -2.16 0.66 -15.42
C ALA A 375 -2.66 -0.77 -15.21
N LEU A 376 -2.60 -1.28 -13.98
CA LEU A 376 -3.32 -2.46 -13.56
C LEU A 376 -4.65 -2.00 -12.93
N LEU A 377 -5.76 -2.37 -13.55
CA LEU A 377 -7.08 -2.02 -13.03
C LEU A 377 -7.33 -2.72 -11.69
N TYR A 378 -7.71 -1.96 -10.67
CA TYR A 378 -8.40 -2.49 -9.50
C TYR A 378 -9.91 -2.43 -9.80
N PRO A 379 -10.58 -3.55 -10.13
CA PRO A 379 -11.99 -3.56 -10.49
C PRO A 379 -12.87 -3.46 -9.22
N ALA A 380 -12.91 -2.25 -8.64
CA ALA A 380 -13.51 -2.01 -7.33
C ALA A 380 -14.99 -2.41 -7.28
N VAL A 381 -15.74 -2.11 -8.34
CA VAL A 381 -17.16 -2.44 -8.42
C VAL A 381 -17.38 -3.96 -8.40
N SER A 382 -16.57 -4.74 -9.14
CA SER A 382 -16.65 -6.21 -9.13
C SER A 382 -16.39 -6.77 -7.73
N TYR A 383 -15.34 -6.28 -7.05
CA TYR A 383 -15.03 -6.71 -5.68
C TYR A 383 -16.15 -6.36 -4.69
N GLN A 384 -16.68 -5.14 -4.76
CA GLN A 384 -17.76 -4.69 -3.88
C GLN A 384 -19.07 -5.47 -4.07
N ARG A 385 -19.38 -5.88 -5.30
CA ARG A 385 -20.56 -6.73 -5.60
C ARG A 385 -20.44 -8.12 -5.01
N ASN A 386 -19.23 -8.67 -4.98
CA ASN A 386 -18.93 -10.03 -4.52
C ASN A 386 -18.48 -10.09 -3.05
N ALA A 387 -18.40 -8.95 -2.36
CA ALA A 387 -17.90 -8.87 -1.00
C ALA A 387 -18.87 -9.50 0.01
N SER A 388 -18.34 -10.33 0.91
CA SER A 388 -19.10 -10.91 2.02
C SER A 388 -19.22 -9.98 3.23
N ARG A 389 -18.45 -8.90 3.26
CA ARG A 389 -18.46 -7.80 4.25
C ARG A 389 -18.31 -6.47 3.51
N PRO A 390 -18.68 -5.33 4.14
CA PRO A 390 -18.61 -4.03 3.47
C PRO A 390 -17.24 -3.72 2.87
N TYR A 391 -16.16 -4.02 3.59
CA TYR A 391 -14.79 -3.69 3.21
C TYR A 391 -13.82 -4.89 3.37
N SER A 392 -14.26 -6.08 3.01
CA SER A 392 -13.42 -7.29 3.00
C SER A 392 -13.38 -7.87 1.59
N ASN A 393 -12.33 -7.57 0.86
CA ASN A 393 -12.16 -7.98 -0.51
C ASN A 393 -11.14 -9.13 -0.61
N PRO A 394 -11.43 -10.22 -1.33
CA PRO A 394 -10.46 -11.29 -1.60
C PRO A 394 -9.46 -10.83 -2.67
N LEU A 395 -8.41 -10.15 -2.27
CA LEU A 395 -7.48 -9.45 -3.16
C LEU A 395 -6.47 -10.36 -3.88
N GLY A 396 -6.39 -11.65 -3.55
CA GLY A 396 -5.34 -12.56 -4.06
C GLY A 396 -5.20 -12.58 -5.59
N LYS A 397 -6.30 -12.47 -6.34
CA LYS A 397 -6.26 -12.38 -7.81
C LYS A 397 -5.55 -11.12 -8.30
N LEU A 398 -5.85 -9.98 -7.70
CA LEU A 398 -5.26 -8.69 -8.04
C LEU A 398 -3.79 -8.62 -7.59
N GLU A 399 -3.50 -9.11 -6.39
CA GLU A 399 -2.12 -9.22 -5.89
C GLU A 399 -1.26 -10.11 -6.79
N GLY A 400 -1.79 -11.26 -7.21
CA GLY A 400 -1.11 -12.15 -8.14
C GLY A 400 -0.88 -11.50 -9.50
N ALA A 401 -1.86 -10.76 -10.02
CA ALA A 401 -1.70 -10.00 -11.26
C ALA A 401 -0.64 -8.90 -11.12
N LEU A 402 -0.63 -8.15 -10.00
CA LEU A 402 0.41 -7.16 -9.72
C LEU A 402 1.79 -7.82 -9.66
N ASN A 403 1.91 -8.92 -8.92
CA ASN A 403 3.18 -9.62 -8.74
C ASN A 403 3.73 -10.16 -10.07
N LEU A 404 2.86 -10.66 -10.98
CA LEU A 404 3.25 -11.03 -12.34
C LEU A 404 3.94 -9.88 -13.08
N VAL A 405 3.36 -8.68 -13.00
CA VAL A 405 3.87 -7.49 -13.68
C VAL A 405 5.16 -6.98 -13.02
N LEU A 406 5.20 -6.92 -11.69
CA LEU A 406 6.37 -6.45 -10.93
C LEU A 406 7.56 -7.41 -11.05
N ASP A 407 7.34 -8.72 -10.90
CA ASP A 407 8.38 -9.75 -11.02
C ASP A 407 8.87 -9.87 -12.48
N GLY A 408 8.05 -9.43 -13.46
CA GLY A 408 8.43 -9.18 -14.84
C GLY A 408 9.24 -7.90 -15.04
N GLN A 409 9.53 -7.14 -13.99
CA GLN A 409 10.30 -5.89 -13.99
C GLN A 409 9.63 -4.73 -14.76
N HIS A 410 8.30 -4.76 -14.85
CA HIS A 410 7.55 -3.69 -15.47
C HIS A 410 7.13 -2.64 -14.44
N THR A 411 7.21 -1.36 -14.82
CA THR A 411 6.67 -0.25 -14.03
C THR A 411 5.16 -0.21 -14.15
N VAL A 412 4.46 -0.33 -13.02
CA VAL A 412 3.00 -0.45 -12.97
C VAL A 412 2.41 0.35 -11.81
N GLU A 413 1.24 0.94 -12.04
CA GLU A 413 0.37 1.56 -11.04
C GLU A 413 -0.91 0.73 -10.88
N ILE A 414 -1.48 0.68 -9.69
CA ILE A 414 -2.84 0.15 -9.46
C ILE A 414 -3.82 1.32 -9.54
N LEU A 415 -4.80 1.22 -10.42
CA LEU A 415 -5.77 2.28 -10.63
C LEU A 415 -7.20 1.72 -10.59
N MET A 416 -8.04 2.35 -9.79
CA MET A 416 -9.48 2.06 -9.75
C MET A 416 -10.17 2.71 -10.94
N GLU A 417 -11.41 2.32 -11.23
CA GLU A 417 -12.18 2.84 -12.36
C GLU A 417 -12.23 4.37 -12.36
N HIS A 418 -12.44 4.99 -11.19
CA HIS A 418 -12.52 6.45 -11.07
C HIS A 418 -11.18 7.18 -11.32
N HIS A 419 -10.04 6.51 -11.16
CA HIS A 419 -8.74 7.07 -11.50
C HIS A 419 -8.50 7.08 -13.01
N LEU A 420 -8.96 6.04 -13.72
CA LEU A 420 -8.77 5.87 -15.16
C LEU A 420 -9.77 6.68 -15.98
N THR A 421 -10.99 6.90 -15.48
CA THR A 421 -12.01 7.66 -16.20
C THR A 421 -11.50 9.05 -16.58
N GLY A 422 -11.44 9.32 -17.89
CA GLY A 422 -10.93 10.58 -18.47
C GLY A 422 -9.40 10.71 -18.48
N LYS A 423 -8.64 9.64 -18.15
CA LYS A 423 -7.17 9.65 -18.13
C LYS A 423 -6.52 8.40 -18.74
N MET A 424 -7.30 7.55 -19.39
CA MET A 424 -6.78 6.30 -19.97
C MET A 424 -5.69 6.54 -21.00
N ASP A 425 -5.75 7.63 -21.73
CA ASP A 425 -4.79 8.07 -22.77
C ASP A 425 -3.38 8.34 -22.24
N GLN A 426 -3.22 8.49 -20.92
CA GLN A 426 -1.91 8.64 -20.29
C GLN A 426 -1.15 7.30 -20.19
N TYR A 427 -1.84 6.17 -20.35
CA TYR A 427 -1.28 4.84 -20.19
C TYR A 427 -1.19 4.12 -21.54
N PRO A 428 0.01 3.76 -22.02
CA PRO A 428 0.17 2.94 -23.22
C PRO A 428 -0.50 1.57 -23.15
N LEU A 429 -0.56 0.99 -21.93
CA LEU A 429 -1.15 -0.32 -21.67
C LEU A 429 -2.01 -0.29 -20.40
N ILE A 430 -3.23 -0.79 -20.50
CA ILE A 430 -4.09 -1.09 -19.35
C ILE A 430 -4.26 -2.62 -19.24
N ILE A 431 -3.99 -3.18 -18.08
CA ILE A 431 -4.20 -4.58 -17.75
C ILE A 431 -5.51 -4.72 -16.98
N ILE A 432 -6.43 -5.52 -17.50
CA ILE A 432 -7.69 -5.86 -16.83
C ILE A 432 -7.49 -7.25 -16.20
N PRO A 433 -7.36 -7.35 -14.86
CA PRO A 433 -7.18 -8.63 -14.18
C PRO A 433 -8.49 -9.40 -14.11
N GLU A 434 -8.46 -10.56 -13.47
CA GLU A 434 -9.63 -11.41 -13.27
C GLU A 434 -10.76 -10.67 -12.54
N CYS A 435 -11.83 -10.38 -13.26
CA CYS A 435 -13.06 -9.80 -12.72
C CYS A 435 -14.27 -10.32 -13.52
N ASP A 436 -15.42 -10.33 -12.88
CA ASP A 436 -16.69 -10.82 -13.46
C ASP A 436 -17.64 -9.69 -13.86
N TYR A 437 -17.30 -8.45 -13.47
CA TYR A 437 -18.15 -7.29 -13.74
C TYR A 437 -17.34 -6.00 -13.85
N LEU A 438 -17.73 -5.17 -14.79
CA LEU A 438 -17.36 -3.76 -14.91
C LEU A 438 -18.60 -2.97 -15.32
N GLU A 439 -18.69 -1.71 -14.91
CA GLU A 439 -19.79 -0.85 -15.33
C GLU A 439 -19.83 -0.71 -16.86
N PRO A 440 -21.01 -0.83 -17.51
CA PRO A 440 -21.11 -0.73 -18.96
C PRO A 440 -20.51 0.56 -19.54
N SER A 441 -20.67 1.69 -18.86
CA SER A 441 -20.07 2.96 -19.25
C SER A 441 -18.55 2.93 -19.24
N PHE A 442 -17.94 2.25 -18.25
CA PHE A 442 -16.50 2.12 -18.15
C PHE A 442 -15.95 1.17 -19.24
N ILE A 443 -16.68 0.08 -19.57
CA ILE A 443 -16.34 -0.79 -20.72
C ILE A 443 -16.35 0.03 -22.02
N GLU A 444 -17.34 0.88 -22.25
CA GLU A 444 -17.39 1.74 -23.44
C GLU A 444 -16.21 2.75 -23.49
N ASP A 445 -15.78 3.26 -22.35
CA ASP A 445 -14.60 4.13 -22.30
C ASP A 445 -13.31 3.35 -22.62
N LEU A 446 -13.17 2.12 -22.14
CA LEU A 446 -12.06 1.22 -22.52
C LEU A 446 -12.05 0.90 -24.02
N LYS A 447 -13.22 0.68 -24.64
CA LYS A 447 -13.35 0.46 -26.10
C LYS A 447 -12.89 1.70 -26.88
N LYS A 448 -13.30 2.90 -26.46
CA LYS A 448 -12.86 4.17 -27.08
C LYS A 448 -11.35 4.35 -26.95
N TYR A 449 -10.80 4.05 -25.77
CA TYR A 449 -9.37 4.11 -25.51
C TYR A 449 -8.60 3.20 -26.49
N VAL A 450 -9.01 1.94 -26.67
CA VAL A 450 -8.37 1.03 -27.63
C VAL A 450 -8.52 1.54 -29.05
N SER A 451 -9.73 1.92 -29.47
CA SER A 451 -9.97 2.42 -30.82
C SER A 451 -9.11 3.64 -31.17
N SER A 452 -8.71 4.43 -30.17
CA SER A 452 -7.86 5.61 -30.29
C SER A 452 -6.35 5.31 -30.31
N GLY A 453 -5.93 4.08 -30.01
CA GLY A 453 -4.53 3.65 -30.07
C GLY A 453 -3.96 3.09 -28.76
N GLY A 454 -4.77 2.99 -27.70
CA GLY A 454 -4.39 2.33 -26.47
C GLY A 454 -4.40 0.80 -26.59
N HIS A 455 -3.75 0.11 -25.65
CA HIS A 455 -3.69 -1.34 -25.64
C HIS A 455 -4.28 -1.93 -24.36
N LEU A 456 -4.99 -3.06 -24.49
CA LEU A 456 -5.50 -3.83 -23.34
C LEU A 456 -4.86 -5.21 -23.29
N LEU A 457 -4.54 -5.65 -22.07
CA LEU A 457 -4.28 -7.06 -21.75
C LEU A 457 -5.41 -7.54 -20.83
N VAL A 458 -6.28 -8.40 -21.36
CA VAL A 458 -7.44 -8.96 -20.64
C VAL A 458 -7.08 -10.34 -20.12
N MET A 459 -7.10 -10.53 -18.80
CA MET A 459 -6.70 -11.79 -18.16
C MET A 459 -7.86 -12.44 -17.41
N GLY A 460 -8.07 -13.74 -17.67
CA GLY A 460 -9.04 -14.55 -16.93
C GLY A 460 -10.31 -14.87 -17.69
N THR A 461 -10.92 -15.98 -17.31
CA THR A 461 -12.08 -16.57 -18.00
C THR A 461 -13.33 -15.69 -17.93
N GLU A 462 -13.65 -15.14 -16.76
CA GLU A 462 -14.81 -14.25 -16.62
C GLU A 462 -14.57 -12.90 -17.30
N THR A 463 -13.34 -12.37 -17.21
CA THR A 463 -12.97 -11.10 -17.82
C THR A 463 -13.02 -11.14 -19.34
N ALA A 464 -12.61 -12.27 -19.96
CA ALA A 464 -12.69 -12.46 -21.40
C ALA A 464 -14.13 -12.37 -21.96
N LYS A 465 -15.14 -12.76 -21.15
CA LYS A 465 -16.56 -12.64 -21.51
C LYS A 465 -17.00 -11.18 -21.67
N LEU A 466 -16.44 -10.26 -20.87
CA LEU A 466 -16.76 -8.84 -20.90
C LEU A 466 -16.24 -8.15 -22.17
N PHE A 467 -15.16 -8.70 -22.78
CA PHE A 467 -14.48 -8.14 -23.96
C PHE A 467 -14.54 -9.04 -25.19
N LYS A 468 -15.57 -9.89 -25.27
CA LYS A 468 -15.70 -10.91 -26.32
C LYS A 468 -15.56 -10.33 -27.73
N ASN A 469 -16.20 -9.19 -27.99
CA ASN A 469 -16.16 -8.53 -29.30
C ASN A 469 -14.77 -7.94 -29.61
N GLU A 470 -14.17 -7.27 -28.65
CA GLU A 470 -12.86 -6.61 -28.77
C GLU A 470 -11.74 -7.65 -28.91
N LEU A 471 -11.89 -8.83 -28.30
CA LEU A 471 -11.01 -10.00 -28.47
C LEU A 471 -11.25 -10.75 -29.81
N GLY A 472 -12.33 -10.41 -30.53
CA GLY A 472 -12.71 -11.09 -31.78
C GLY A 472 -13.16 -12.54 -31.57
N ILE A 473 -13.74 -12.85 -30.40
CA ILE A 473 -14.20 -14.19 -30.05
C ILE A 473 -15.58 -14.46 -30.67
N THR A 474 -15.71 -15.53 -31.43
CA THR A 474 -16.98 -15.99 -32.01
C THR A 474 -17.70 -16.99 -31.12
N SER A 475 -16.95 -17.88 -30.47
CA SER A 475 -17.46 -18.88 -29.54
C SER A 475 -16.57 -18.93 -28.28
N LEU A 476 -17.20 -19.03 -27.09
CA LEU A 476 -16.52 -19.13 -25.81
C LEU A 476 -17.25 -20.11 -24.91
N LYS A 477 -16.51 -21.07 -24.36
CA LYS A 477 -17.01 -22.01 -23.35
C LYS A 477 -16.00 -22.17 -22.24
N THR A 478 -16.40 -21.85 -21.02
CA THR A 478 -15.57 -22.05 -19.83
C THR A 478 -15.58 -23.54 -19.43
N LEU A 479 -14.41 -24.08 -19.19
CA LEU A 479 -14.16 -25.40 -18.63
C LEU A 479 -13.88 -25.27 -17.13
N ASN A 480 -14.24 -26.31 -16.39
CA ASN A 480 -13.93 -26.39 -14.97
C ASN A 480 -12.41 -26.39 -14.73
N GLU A 481 -12.03 -26.08 -13.50
CA GLU A 481 -10.64 -26.09 -13.08
C GLU A 481 -9.94 -27.41 -13.39
N THR A 482 -8.81 -27.30 -14.06
CA THR A 482 -7.94 -28.43 -14.43
C THR A 482 -6.48 -28.01 -14.46
N VAL A 483 -5.58 -28.98 -14.44
CA VAL A 483 -4.16 -28.72 -14.71
C VAL A 483 -3.95 -28.71 -16.22
N THR A 484 -3.41 -27.60 -16.73
CA THR A 484 -3.05 -27.45 -18.13
C THR A 484 -1.62 -26.93 -18.27
N PHE A 485 -1.10 -27.00 -19.49
CA PHE A 485 0.26 -26.58 -19.80
C PHE A 485 0.23 -25.48 -20.87
N PHE A 486 1.14 -24.55 -20.75
CA PHE A 486 1.36 -23.44 -21.70
C PHE A 486 2.86 -23.27 -21.95
N ALA A 487 3.24 -22.59 -23.02
CA ALA A 487 4.64 -22.43 -23.38
C ALA A 487 5.00 -20.96 -23.62
N THR A 488 6.23 -20.60 -23.26
CA THR A 488 6.88 -19.34 -23.64
C THR A 488 8.33 -19.60 -24.01
N GLY A 489 8.75 -19.14 -25.20
CA GLY A 489 10.06 -19.48 -25.76
C GLY A 489 10.27 -20.99 -25.82
N ASN A 490 11.32 -21.47 -25.17
CA ASN A 490 11.69 -22.89 -25.11
C ASN A 490 11.30 -23.57 -23.78
N LYS A 491 10.38 -22.98 -23.02
CA LYS A 491 9.94 -23.47 -21.70
C LYS A 491 8.46 -23.82 -21.73
N ILE A 492 8.07 -24.91 -21.04
CA ILE A 492 6.69 -25.27 -20.75
C ILE A 492 6.46 -25.09 -19.25
N GLY A 493 5.36 -24.41 -18.89
CA GLY A 493 4.85 -24.29 -17.53
C GLY A 493 3.49 -24.95 -17.39
N ALA A 494 3.13 -25.28 -16.16
CA ALA A 494 1.79 -25.77 -15.81
C ALA A 494 1.06 -24.76 -14.94
N ILE A 495 -0.27 -24.78 -15.02
CA ILE A 495 -1.16 -24.00 -14.15
C ILE A 495 -2.41 -24.84 -13.83
N ARG A 496 -2.90 -24.72 -12.61
CA ARG A 496 -4.23 -25.19 -12.22
C ARG A 496 -5.20 -24.01 -12.35
N SER A 497 -6.15 -24.08 -13.23
CA SER A 497 -7.06 -22.98 -13.54
C SER A 497 -8.33 -23.46 -14.23
N SER A 498 -9.41 -22.69 -14.13
CA SER A 498 -10.48 -22.70 -15.12
C SER A 498 -9.94 -22.16 -16.43
N LEU A 499 -10.43 -22.67 -17.55
CA LEU A 499 -9.98 -22.34 -18.90
C LEU A 499 -11.16 -21.94 -19.77
N ASP A 500 -10.94 -21.01 -20.71
CA ASP A 500 -11.87 -20.81 -21.82
C ASP A 500 -11.37 -21.50 -23.08
N THR A 501 -12.23 -22.30 -23.68
CA THR A 501 -12.08 -22.69 -25.08
C THR A 501 -12.69 -21.60 -25.93
N VAL A 502 -11.90 -21.05 -26.85
CA VAL A 502 -12.36 -19.93 -27.69
C VAL A 502 -12.16 -20.26 -29.17
N GLU A 503 -13.10 -19.79 -29.96
CA GLU A 503 -12.94 -19.65 -31.42
C GLU A 503 -12.90 -18.15 -31.73
N VAL A 504 -12.07 -17.78 -32.68
CA VAL A 504 -11.82 -16.36 -32.99
C VAL A 504 -12.08 -16.06 -34.47
N ASN A 505 -12.38 -14.82 -34.77
CA ASN A 505 -12.58 -14.33 -36.12
C ASN A 505 -11.32 -14.50 -36.99
N PRO A 506 -11.47 -14.68 -38.32
CA PRO A 506 -10.35 -14.57 -39.24
C PRO A 506 -9.62 -13.22 -39.07
N GLY A 507 -8.28 -13.25 -38.94
CA GLY A 507 -7.46 -12.06 -38.74
C GLY A 507 -7.01 -11.83 -37.28
N VAL A 508 -7.62 -12.49 -36.31
CA VAL A 508 -7.11 -12.51 -34.93
C VAL A 508 -5.84 -13.34 -34.87
N LYS A 509 -4.76 -12.78 -34.36
CA LYS A 509 -3.46 -13.47 -34.22
C LYS A 509 -3.49 -14.38 -32.99
N ILE A 510 -3.33 -15.70 -33.19
CA ILE A 510 -3.12 -16.64 -32.08
C ILE A 510 -1.67 -16.49 -31.61
N LEU A 511 -1.49 -16.11 -30.34
CA LEU A 511 -0.17 -15.92 -29.73
C LEU A 511 0.36 -17.23 -29.14
N SER A 512 -0.51 -18.01 -28.48
CA SER A 512 -0.13 -19.31 -27.93
C SER A 512 -1.33 -20.26 -27.84
N THR A 513 -1.03 -21.56 -27.71
CA THR A 513 -2.01 -22.62 -27.46
C THR A 513 -1.63 -23.40 -26.22
N PHE A 514 -2.57 -24.16 -25.67
CA PHE A 514 -2.30 -25.10 -24.59
C PHE A 514 -1.60 -26.38 -25.07
N TYR A 515 -1.14 -27.14 -24.08
CA TYR A 515 -0.49 -28.45 -24.27
C TYR A 515 -1.10 -29.47 -23.31
N LYS A 516 -1.16 -30.75 -23.71
CA LYS A 516 -1.64 -31.87 -22.86
C LYS A 516 -0.64 -32.30 -21.79
N GLY A 517 0.61 -31.85 -21.90
CA GLY A 517 1.68 -32.20 -20.97
C GLY A 517 2.93 -31.36 -21.18
N SER A 518 4.00 -31.70 -20.51
CA SER A 518 5.28 -30.97 -20.55
C SER A 518 6.14 -31.28 -21.78
N ASP A 519 5.52 -31.70 -22.89
CA ASP A 519 6.19 -32.01 -24.15
C ASP A 519 5.61 -31.14 -25.27
N PHE A 520 6.46 -30.42 -26.01
CA PHE A 520 6.07 -29.57 -27.13
C PHE A 520 5.34 -30.32 -28.27
N ARG A 521 5.53 -31.64 -28.38
CA ARG A 521 4.80 -32.50 -29.32
C ARG A 521 3.32 -32.69 -28.97
N LEU A 522 2.95 -32.40 -27.72
CA LEU A 522 1.58 -32.52 -27.21
C LEU A 522 0.79 -31.23 -27.34
N LYS A 523 1.14 -30.40 -28.33
CA LYS A 523 0.44 -29.14 -28.61
C LYS A 523 -1.03 -29.40 -28.93
N GLU A 524 -1.93 -28.59 -28.37
CA GLU A 524 -3.36 -28.63 -28.66
C GLU A 524 -3.80 -27.50 -29.61
N ASN A 525 -4.99 -27.61 -30.15
CA ASN A 525 -5.60 -26.55 -30.93
C ASN A 525 -6.31 -25.50 -30.06
N MET A 526 -6.39 -25.75 -28.75
CA MET A 526 -7.04 -24.86 -27.80
C MET A 526 -6.17 -23.61 -27.55
N ILE A 527 -6.72 -22.44 -27.80
CA ILE A 527 -6.02 -21.16 -27.74
C ILE A 527 -5.80 -20.76 -26.26
N ALA A 528 -4.56 -20.46 -25.88
CA ALA A 528 -4.21 -19.97 -24.55
C ALA A 528 -4.17 -18.43 -24.50
N SER A 529 -3.73 -17.79 -25.59
CA SER A 529 -3.79 -16.34 -25.76
C SER A 529 -3.90 -15.92 -27.23
N SER A 530 -4.53 -14.77 -27.46
CA SER A 530 -4.65 -14.18 -28.79
C SER A 530 -4.53 -12.65 -28.74
N LEU A 531 -4.34 -12.04 -29.91
CA LEU A 531 -4.28 -10.58 -30.08
C LEU A 531 -5.19 -10.18 -31.24
N ASN A 532 -6.08 -9.25 -30.99
CA ASN A 532 -6.93 -8.62 -31.98
C ASN A 532 -6.63 -7.14 -32.11
N ASN A 533 -6.47 -6.64 -33.34
CA ASN A 533 -6.33 -5.22 -33.60
C ASN A 533 -7.73 -4.58 -33.65
N VAL A 534 -7.92 -3.49 -32.92
CA VAL A 534 -9.19 -2.78 -32.79
C VAL A 534 -8.94 -1.27 -33.02
N GLY A 535 -9.38 -0.74 -34.15
CA GLY A 535 -9.10 0.65 -34.52
C GLY A 535 -7.60 0.88 -34.68
N LYS A 536 -7.02 1.78 -33.86
CA LYS A 536 -5.58 2.07 -33.85
C LYS A 536 -4.81 1.31 -32.77
N GLY A 537 -5.49 0.61 -31.88
CA GLY A 537 -4.90 -0.13 -30.77
C GLY A 537 -5.09 -1.64 -30.91
N ALA A 538 -4.85 -2.37 -29.84
CA ALA A 538 -4.95 -3.82 -29.80
C ALA A 538 -5.43 -4.34 -28.44
N VAL A 539 -6.10 -5.50 -28.44
CA VAL A 539 -6.53 -6.21 -27.24
C VAL A 539 -5.94 -7.63 -27.28
N ALA A 540 -5.13 -7.96 -26.27
CA ALA A 540 -4.70 -9.34 -26.06
C ALA A 540 -5.53 -10.01 -24.97
N GLY A 541 -5.91 -11.26 -25.21
CA GLY A 541 -6.65 -12.10 -24.26
C GLY A 541 -5.80 -13.25 -23.74
N VAL A 542 -5.91 -13.52 -22.43
CA VAL A 542 -5.38 -14.70 -21.75
C VAL A 542 -6.57 -15.49 -21.20
N TYR A 543 -6.75 -16.70 -21.69
CA TYR A 543 -7.96 -17.51 -21.51
C TYR A 543 -7.88 -18.47 -20.33
N PHE A 544 -7.17 -18.07 -19.28
CA PHE A 544 -7.05 -18.74 -17.99
C PHE A 544 -6.76 -17.73 -16.88
N ASN A 545 -6.90 -18.13 -15.61
CA ASN A 545 -6.77 -17.24 -14.46
C ASN A 545 -5.30 -17.09 -14.03
N ALA A 546 -4.56 -16.25 -14.75
CA ALA A 546 -3.12 -16.07 -14.56
C ALA A 546 -2.76 -15.42 -13.22
N GLY A 547 -3.54 -14.44 -12.76
CA GLY A 547 -3.33 -13.75 -11.47
C GLY A 547 -3.52 -14.71 -10.29
N SER A 548 -4.66 -15.44 -10.27
CA SER A 548 -4.92 -16.47 -9.25
C SER A 548 -3.82 -17.51 -9.21
N GLY A 549 -3.40 -18.02 -10.39
CA GLY A 549 -2.35 -19.03 -10.49
C GLY A 549 -1.00 -18.54 -10.01
N TYR A 550 -0.67 -17.25 -10.23
CA TYR A 550 0.60 -16.69 -9.75
C TYR A 550 0.58 -16.37 -8.26
N ALA A 551 -0.58 -16.01 -7.72
CA ALA A 551 -0.75 -15.84 -6.29
C ALA A 551 -0.49 -17.15 -5.52
N GLU A 552 -0.91 -18.28 -6.10
CA GLU A 552 -0.75 -19.60 -5.50
C GLU A 552 0.67 -20.16 -5.73
N TYR A 553 1.16 -20.09 -6.97
CA TYR A 553 2.46 -20.64 -7.36
C TYR A 553 3.23 -19.62 -8.20
N LYS A 554 4.22 -18.96 -7.64
CA LYS A 554 5.07 -17.98 -8.35
C LYS A 554 5.93 -18.66 -9.43
N SER A 555 5.31 -19.07 -10.54
CA SER A 555 5.97 -19.73 -11.65
C SER A 555 6.77 -18.75 -12.51
N PRO A 556 8.11 -18.89 -12.65
CA PRO A 556 8.89 -18.08 -13.57
C PRO A 556 8.43 -18.19 -15.02
N VAL A 557 7.93 -19.35 -15.44
CA VAL A 557 7.42 -19.57 -16.80
C VAL A 557 6.13 -18.76 -17.03
N LEU A 558 5.25 -18.67 -16.04
CA LEU A 558 4.04 -17.85 -16.12
C LEU A 558 4.38 -16.35 -16.14
N ARG A 559 5.33 -15.92 -15.31
CA ARG A 559 5.87 -14.55 -15.33
C ARG A 559 6.41 -14.20 -16.73
N ASP A 560 7.30 -15.03 -17.28
CA ASP A 560 7.92 -14.81 -18.58
C ASP A 560 6.87 -14.81 -19.71
N TYR A 561 5.83 -15.65 -19.60
CA TYR A 561 4.71 -15.70 -20.51
C TYR A 561 3.93 -14.37 -20.54
N ILE A 562 3.50 -13.88 -19.38
CA ILE A 562 2.77 -12.59 -19.27
C ILE A 562 3.66 -11.42 -19.67
N SER A 563 4.94 -11.43 -19.28
CA SER A 563 5.91 -10.41 -19.70
C SER A 563 6.09 -10.35 -21.22
N SER A 564 6.03 -11.50 -21.92
CA SER A 564 6.09 -11.50 -23.39
C SER A 564 4.89 -10.79 -24.02
N LEU A 565 3.68 -11.00 -23.49
CA LEU A 565 2.47 -10.32 -23.96
C LEU A 565 2.51 -8.80 -23.67
N ILE A 566 3.01 -8.41 -22.50
CA ILE A 566 3.22 -7.00 -22.15
C ILE A 566 4.21 -6.36 -23.12
N ASN A 567 5.34 -7.00 -23.42
CA ASN A 567 6.33 -6.51 -24.37
C ASN A 567 5.80 -6.40 -25.80
N ASP A 568 4.93 -7.31 -26.23
CA ASP A 568 4.28 -7.25 -27.56
C ASP A 568 3.31 -6.07 -27.65
N LEU A 569 2.54 -5.79 -26.59
CA LEU A 569 1.58 -4.68 -26.51
C LEU A 569 2.24 -3.33 -26.25
N PHE A 570 3.32 -3.30 -25.47
CA PHE A 570 4.03 -2.08 -25.08
C PHE A 570 5.54 -2.28 -25.17
N PRO A 571 6.12 -2.25 -26.41
CA PRO A 571 7.56 -2.44 -26.62
C PRO A 571 8.41 -1.25 -26.17
N ASP A 572 7.85 -0.05 -26.09
CA ASP A 572 8.58 1.21 -25.87
C ASP A 572 8.61 1.62 -24.39
N GLN A 573 8.80 0.66 -23.47
CA GLN A 573 8.92 0.92 -22.04
C GLN A 573 10.11 1.84 -21.73
N LEU A 574 9.93 2.75 -20.77
CA LEU A 574 10.97 3.70 -20.36
C LEU A 574 12.20 3.03 -19.77
N VAL A 575 12.01 1.92 -19.05
CA VAL A 575 13.11 1.23 -18.36
C VAL A 575 13.00 -0.27 -18.55
N ARG A 576 14.16 -0.89 -18.78
CA ARG A 576 14.33 -2.36 -18.73
C ARG A 576 15.57 -2.68 -17.90
N VAL A 577 15.49 -3.74 -17.13
CA VAL A 577 16.60 -4.23 -16.31
C VAL A 577 16.98 -5.64 -16.74
N SER A 578 18.26 -5.95 -16.74
CA SER A 578 18.78 -7.30 -16.97
C SER A 578 19.87 -7.63 -15.96
N GLY A 579 20.14 -8.92 -15.78
CA GLY A 579 21.11 -9.45 -14.81
C GLY A 579 20.44 -10.22 -13.68
N SER A 580 19.26 -9.80 -13.23
CA SER A 580 18.47 -10.53 -12.23
C SER A 580 16.99 -10.21 -12.41
N HIS A 581 16.11 -11.17 -12.12
CA HIS A 581 14.66 -10.95 -12.03
C HIS A 581 14.20 -10.51 -10.63
N LEU A 582 15.12 -10.49 -9.65
CA LEU A 582 14.78 -10.14 -8.27
C LEU A 582 14.84 -8.62 -8.01
N VAL A 583 14.35 -7.84 -8.98
CA VAL A 583 14.36 -6.38 -8.93
C VAL A 583 12.98 -5.85 -9.28
N HIS A 584 12.32 -5.16 -8.37
CA HIS A 584 11.17 -4.33 -8.72
C HIS A 584 11.64 -2.96 -9.22
N VAL A 585 10.98 -2.46 -10.25
CA VAL A 585 11.32 -1.20 -10.93
C VAL A 585 10.15 -0.23 -10.84
N THR A 586 10.43 1.01 -10.41
CA THR A 586 9.45 2.09 -10.43
C THR A 586 10.11 3.35 -11.01
N VAL A 587 9.42 4.02 -11.93
CA VAL A 587 9.89 5.25 -12.56
C VAL A 587 9.06 6.42 -12.08
N ASN A 588 9.73 7.41 -11.49
CA ASN A 588 9.08 8.56 -10.87
C ASN A 588 9.60 9.88 -11.43
N LYS A 589 8.78 10.91 -11.25
CA LYS A 589 9.14 12.31 -11.45
C LYS A 589 9.09 13.06 -10.14
N LEU A 590 10.15 13.82 -9.84
CA LEU A 590 10.21 14.74 -8.72
C LEU A 590 10.98 16.00 -9.16
N ASN A 591 10.40 17.19 -8.98
CA ASN A 591 11.03 18.48 -9.35
C ASN A 591 11.62 18.50 -10.77
N SER A 592 10.88 18.03 -11.76
CA SER A 592 11.29 17.93 -13.17
C SER A 592 12.36 16.89 -13.50
N LYS A 593 12.94 16.19 -12.52
CA LYS A 593 13.89 15.10 -12.72
C LYS A 593 13.19 13.75 -12.76
N MET A 594 13.78 12.81 -13.49
CA MET A 594 13.34 11.41 -13.52
C MET A 594 14.21 10.59 -12.54
N PHE A 595 13.54 9.77 -11.75
CA PHE A 595 14.15 8.85 -10.79
C PHE A 595 13.68 7.43 -11.06
N ILE A 596 14.61 6.50 -11.16
CA ILE A 596 14.33 5.08 -11.36
C ILE A 596 14.72 4.35 -10.07
N ASN A 597 13.71 3.85 -9.36
CA ASN A 597 13.89 3.08 -8.14
C ASN A 597 14.08 1.62 -8.50
N LEU A 598 15.15 1.02 -7.99
CA LEU A 598 15.48 -0.39 -8.09
C LEU A 598 15.42 -0.98 -6.67
N VAL A 599 14.42 -1.83 -6.41
CA VAL A 599 14.25 -2.48 -5.11
C VAL A 599 14.60 -3.96 -5.23
N ASN A 600 15.58 -4.41 -4.46
CA ASN A 600 15.96 -5.82 -4.36
C ASN A 600 14.88 -6.60 -3.61
N ILE A 601 14.31 -7.62 -4.26
CA ILE A 601 13.30 -8.52 -3.69
C ILE A 601 13.85 -9.93 -3.43
N ALA A 602 15.17 -10.07 -3.34
CA ALA A 602 15.77 -11.32 -2.88
C ALA A 602 15.52 -11.54 -1.37
N GLY A 603 15.66 -12.77 -0.92
CA GLY A 603 15.59 -13.12 0.50
C GLY A 603 14.34 -13.90 0.90
N GLU A 604 14.20 -14.10 2.21
CA GLU A 604 13.23 -15.03 2.81
C GLU A 604 11.82 -14.46 2.99
N HIS A 605 11.57 -13.22 2.59
CA HIS A 605 10.27 -12.56 2.84
C HIS A 605 9.04 -13.29 2.27
N THR A 606 9.23 -14.16 1.27
CA THR A 606 8.16 -14.98 0.68
C THR A 606 7.97 -16.33 1.37
N ASN A 607 8.89 -16.71 2.24
CA ASN A 607 8.83 -17.96 2.97
C ASN A 607 7.90 -17.81 4.18
N GLN A 608 6.70 -18.37 4.11
CA GLN A 608 5.70 -18.28 5.20
C GLN A 608 6.13 -18.90 6.52
N LYS A 609 7.21 -19.72 6.53
CA LYS A 609 7.79 -20.29 7.74
C LYS A 609 8.89 -19.42 8.36
N ALA A 610 9.41 -18.47 7.63
CA ALA A 610 10.40 -17.52 8.13
C ALA A 610 9.69 -16.42 8.93
N ILE A 611 9.91 -16.36 10.23
CA ILE A 611 9.35 -15.32 11.10
C ILE A 611 10.21 -14.05 11.16
N GLY A 612 11.42 -14.13 10.64
CA GLY A 612 12.35 -12.99 10.51
C GLY A 612 13.58 -13.40 9.72
N TYR A 613 14.28 -12.41 9.16
CA TYR A 613 15.56 -12.56 8.48
C TYR A 613 16.38 -11.27 8.67
N ASP A 614 17.69 -11.37 8.66
CA ASP A 614 18.62 -10.28 8.92
C ASP A 614 19.64 -10.07 7.79
N GLU A 615 19.54 -10.85 6.71
CA GLU A 615 20.41 -10.79 5.57
C GLU A 615 19.63 -10.86 4.25
N ILE A 616 19.99 -10.00 3.30
CA ILE A 616 19.43 -9.97 1.94
C ILE A 616 20.60 -10.07 0.98
N PRO A 617 20.65 -11.13 0.12
CA PRO A 617 21.69 -11.25 -0.89
C PRO A 617 21.69 -10.05 -1.83
N SER A 618 22.85 -9.38 -1.97
CA SER A 618 22.99 -8.29 -2.92
C SER A 618 22.98 -8.81 -4.37
N LEU A 619 22.39 -8.02 -5.27
CA LEU A 619 22.38 -8.30 -6.71
C LEU A 619 23.51 -7.51 -7.37
N LYS A 620 24.30 -8.17 -8.23
CA LYS A 620 25.49 -7.56 -8.84
C LYS A 620 25.35 -7.42 -10.34
N GLU A 621 26.03 -6.43 -10.90
CA GLU A 621 26.17 -6.22 -12.35
C GLU A 621 24.85 -6.11 -13.11
N LEU A 622 23.88 -5.37 -12.54
CA LEU A 622 22.62 -5.12 -13.22
C LEU A 622 22.83 -4.13 -14.37
N THR A 623 22.37 -4.49 -15.55
CA THR A 623 22.33 -3.55 -16.68
C THR A 623 20.95 -2.91 -16.76
N VAL A 624 20.89 -1.59 -16.75
CA VAL A 624 19.66 -0.80 -16.86
C VAL A 624 19.65 -0.06 -18.19
N PHE A 625 18.60 -0.27 -18.97
CA PHE A 625 18.33 0.40 -20.23
C PHE A 625 17.26 1.44 -20.01
N ILE A 626 17.55 2.70 -20.33
CA ILE A 626 16.68 3.85 -20.06
C ILE A 626 16.41 4.56 -21.39
N ARG A 627 15.15 4.61 -21.79
CA ARG A 627 14.71 5.33 -23.00
C ARG A 627 14.54 6.82 -22.68
N THR A 628 15.21 7.67 -23.47
CA THR A 628 15.14 9.13 -23.34
C THR A 628 15.14 9.79 -24.71
N THR A 629 14.54 10.98 -24.81
CA THR A 629 14.47 11.74 -26.06
C THR A 629 15.83 12.30 -26.50
N GLN A 630 16.77 12.45 -25.56
CA GLN A 630 18.14 12.91 -25.78
C GLN A 630 19.08 12.17 -24.82
N LYS A 631 20.39 12.22 -25.11
CA LYS A 631 21.39 11.67 -24.21
C LYS A 631 21.35 12.42 -22.88
N PRO A 632 21.16 11.72 -21.73
CA PRO A 632 21.27 12.36 -20.43
C PRO A 632 22.67 12.99 -20.22
N ALA A 633 22.67 14.16 -19.60
CA ALA A 633 23.93 14.81 -19.20
C ALA A 633 24.67 13.95 -18.15
N LYS A 634 23.90 13.37 -17.20
CA LYS A 634 24.41 12.47 -16.16
C LYS A 634 23.35 11.47 -15.74
N ILE A 635 23.79 10.30 -15.27
CA ILE A 635 22.99 9.34 -14.50
C ILE A 635 23.75 9.06 -13.22
N ILE A 636 23.15 9.36 -12.07
CA ILE A 636 23.78 9.25 -10.76
C ILE A 636 23.10 8.13 -9.97
N LEU A 637 23.89 7.21 -9.44
CA LEU A 637 23.46 6.16 -8.54
C LEU A 637 23.37 6.73 -7.12
N GLN A 638 22.15 6.88 -6.62
CA GLN A 638 21.84 7.37 -5.28
C GLN A 638 21.51 6.19 -4.33
N PRO A 639 21.76 6.32 -3.01
CA PRO A 639 22.25 7.50 -2.28
C PRO A 639 23.76 7.75 -2.38
N ASP A 640 24.54 6.85 -3.01
CA ASP A 640 26.03 6.92 -3.03
C ASP A 640 26.58 8.15 -3.76
N GLY A 641 25.77 8.84 -4.57
CA GLY A 641 26.19 9.99 -5.38
C GLY A 641 27.14 9.64 -6.53
N ARG A 642 27.20 8.35 -6.90
CA ARG A 642 28.15 7.84 -7.91
C ARG A 642 27.62 8.11 -9.32
N GLU A 643 28.35 8.86 -10.13
CA GLU A 643 28.10 9.03 -11.56
C GLU A 643 28.40 7.73 -12.30
N LEU A 644 27.44 7.28 -13.14
CA LEU A 644 27.57 6.06 -13.96
C LEU A 644 27.96 6.41 -15.38
N GLU A 645 28.77 5.55 -16.01
CA GLU A 645 29.11 5.65 -17.42
C GLU A 645 27.88 5.35 -18.29
N ILE A 646 27.63 6.20 -19.30
CA ILE A 646 26.45 6.12 -20.17
C ILE A 646 26.88 5.71 -21.59
N ASP A 647 26.50 4.49 -22.01
CA ASP A 647 26.52 4.09 -23.43
C ASP A 647 25.14 4.45 -24.04
N TYR A 648 25.10 5.52 -24.86
CA TYR A 648 23.86 6.01 -25.45
C TYR A 648 23.80 5.73 -26.95
N LYS A 649 22.78 4.94 -27.36
CA LYS A 649 22.53 4.60 -28.76
C LYS A 649 21.04 4.52 -29.03
N TYR A 650 20.60 5.08 -30.14
CA TYR A 650 19.21 4.99 -30.64
C TYR A 650 18.13 5.39 -29.61
N GLY A 651 18.38 6.43 -28.82
CA GLY A 651 17.43 6.89 -27.80
C GLY A 651 17.45 6.08 -26.50
N ILE A 652 18.40 5.16 -26.34
CA ILE A 652 18.54 4.30 -25.16
C ILE A 652 19.89 4.54 -24.50
N SER A 653 19.87 4.88 -23.24
CA SER A 653 21.03 4.92 -22.33
C SER A 653 21.17 3.56 -21.66
N LYS A 654 22.34 2.94 -21.82
CA LYS A 654 22.71 1.73 -21.09
C LYS A 654 23.68 2.12 -19.97
N VAL A 655 23.37 1.71 -18.74
CA VAL A 655 24.23 1.91 -17.56
C VAL A 655 24.40 0.60 -16.81
N LEU A 656 25.54 0.45 -16.12
CA LEU A 656 25.82 -0.68 -15.23
C LEU A 656 25.67 -0.25 -13.78
N VAL A 657 24.75 -0.88 -13.05
CA VAL A 657 24.63 -0.78 -11.59
C VAL A 657 25.46 -1.90 -10.99
N PRO A 658 26.59 -1.59 -10.35
CA PRO A 658 27.56 -2.63 -9.95
C PRO A 658 27.03 -3.51 -8.83
N GLU A 659 26.25 -2.94 -7.91
CA GLU A 659 25.65 -3.64 -6.78
C GLU A 659 24.32 -2.98 -6.40
N LEU A 660 23.29 -3.78 -6.18
CA LEU A 660 22.03 -3.41 -5.57
C LEU A 660 21.87 -4.19 -4.26
N ARG A 661 22.03 -3.51 -3.12
CA ARG A 661 21.82 -4.12 -1.80
C ARG A 661 20.34 -4.25 -1.50
N ILE A 662 19.68 -3.20 -1.05
CA ILE A 662 18.24 -3.18 -0.76
C ILE A 662 17.51 -2.26 -1.74
N HIS A 663 17.93 -0.99 -1.83
CA HIS A 663 17.31 0.03 -2.64
C HIS A 663 18.33 1.03 -3.18
N SER A 664 18.36 1.16 -4.48
CA SER A 664 19.16 2.17 -5.19
C SER A 664 18.28 2.96 -6.15
N ILE A 665 18.65 4.19 -6.42
CA ILE A 665 17.87 5.12 -7.23
C ILE A 665 18.78 5.69 -8.32
N LEU A 666 18.36 5.59 -9.58
CA LEU A 666 19.05 6.27 -10.67
C LEU A 666 18.42 7.65 -10.87
N GLU A 667 19.16 8.70 -10.56
CA GLU A 667 18.80 10.07 -10.87
C GLU A 667 19.23 10.38 -12.29
N VAL A 668 18.26 10.60 -13.20
CA VAL A 668 18.50 10.90 -14.62
C VAL A 668 18.40 12.40 -14.85
N ILE A 669 19.50 13.01 -15.27
CA ILE A 669 19.62 14.44 -15.56
C ILE A 669 19.73 14.61 -17.08
N LEU A 670 18.67 15.16 -17.69
CA LEU A 670 18.58 15.43 -19.15
C LEU A 670 19.26 16.73 -19.54
#